data_7ebbef796957cb0bde0c43197369d3b2
#
_entry.id   7ebbef796957cb0bde0c43197369d3b2
#
_cell.length_a   1.000
_cell.length_b   1.000
_cell.length_c   1.000
_cell.angle_alpha   90.00
_cell.angle_beta   90.00
_cell.angle_gamma   90.00
#
_symmetry.space_group_name_H-M   'P 1'
#
loop_
_entity.id
_entity.type
_entity.pdbx_description
1 polymer ?
#
loop_
_entity_poly.entity_id
_entity_poly.type
_entity_poly.pdbx_seq_one_letter_code
_entity_poly.pdbx_strand_id
1 'polypeptide(L)'
;MQAVAQKNITIGLMGQPNTGKSTLFNGLTGSRQHVGNWAGKTVEQKQGEFTYNNTTYNIVDLPGTYSLAANSEEELITRNYVYSSKSDAIVVMIDASQLERSMYLLSDFIGVRVPLVVVPTMIDVAEKNGKKIDYKKLEQRLGVPVVPIVATQKDGISRFLSRLEAATNHKKYIETNFITQKYHESFGTDFDKVIAALPKSGIGNYSSQWIAAKLFEGDDNIKTLAKEKSDQSSWKTVESILDSYSDGAIIGANCKYEWIDHVLANAVQAPPKTRQKKSGFDRIAIHPIWGKPLAVVLVLLGFIVSIIVALIAKVITEVVTTLAAQAGVALLAAGTAPFLVSLIVEALVPGLLMVMYMVAFVSGVSFVFGFMEDVGYMARVAYVFDNLMSKLGLHGKSVMPFLMSFGCTIGGVSGARVIDSSRQRLITIATSWAVPCAGTWGVVGLMSSLFFGVNAVWVIISLFAVAILHMKFTSWFFERGLPQQEGEAGLIMELPPYHKPNWKTIFNYVWSRIKGVASKALSVIMLVAVVIWLLSYTSTGNIENSAIYVIGKFLEPVGSIFGLSWQLVIAFIVAAMGKEAALGAIAVLFGAGSGVSSLAGTLVTSSVAINQTGLEAALLSAVQAPQALAFIFAFFFNVPCMAAVAASASESQSYKWTLKVAAYYFITALILAGVVYRIALLIF
;
A
#
# COMPACT_ATOMS: atom_id res chain seq x y z
N MET A 1 -17.60 -11.10 -52.71
CA MET A 1 -17.93 -10.88 -51.29
C MET A 1 -17.18 -9.64 -50.83
N GLN A 2 -17.86 -8.51 -50.75
CA GLN A 2 -17.28 -7.31 -50.17
C GLN A 2 -17.02 -7.60 -48.66
N ALA A 3 -15.78 -7.47 -48.23
CA ALA A 3 -15.46 -7.52 -46.81
C ALA A 3 -16.21 -6.38 -46.11
N VAL A 4 -17.25 -6.70 -45.35
CA VAL A 4 -17.93 -5.74 -44.47
C VAL A 4 -16.87 -5.22 -43.52
N ALA A 5 -16.53 -3.94 -43.61
CA ALA A 5 -15.55 -3.31 -42.72
C ALA A 5 -16.00 -3.53 -41.27
N GLN A 6 -15.21 -4.28 -40.54
CA GLN A 6 -15.50 -4.59 -39.13
C GLN A 6 -15.46 -3.27 -38.34
N LYS A 7 -16.59 -2.86 -37.78
CA LYS A 7 -16.71 -1.61 -37.04
C LYS A 7 -15.96 -1.78 -35.69
N ASN A 8 -14.93 -0.99 -35.47
CA ASN A 8 -14.21 -0.94 -34.19
C ASN A 8 -14.76 0.20 -33.36
N ILE A 9 -15.19 -0.08 -32.14
CA ILE A 9 -15.75 0.88 -31.19
C ILE A 9 -14.87 0.85 -29.92
N THR A 10 -14.42 2.01 -29.46
CA THR A 10 -13.67 2.14 -28.23
C THR A 10 -14.56 2.64 -27.11
N ILE A 11 -14.59 1.94 -25.97
CA ILE A 11 -15.38 2.28 -24.80
C ILE A 11 -14.47 2.50 -23.59
N GLY A 12 -14.71 3.58 -22.84
CA GLY A 12 -14.10 3.80 -21.54
C GLY A 12 -14.98 3.21 -20.43
N LEU A 13 -14.43 2.33 -19.60
CA LEU A 13 -15.10 1.80 -18.42
C LEU A 13 -14.68 2.60 -17.17
N MET A 14 -15.64 3.24 -16.54
CA MET A 14 -15.42 4.16 -15.43
C MET A 14 -16.34 3.84 -14.26
N GLY A 15 -15.96 4.21 -13.06
CA GLY A 15 -16.79 4.07 -11.85
C GLY A 15 -15.99 4.32 -10.59
N GLN A 16 -16.70 4.44 -9.48
CA GLN A 16 -16.05 4.57 -8.17
C GLN A 16 -15.28 3.29 -7.80
N PRO A 17 -14.26 3.38 -6.93
CA PRO A 17 -13.62 2.19 -6.38
C PRO A 17 -14.66 1.22 -5.79
N ASN A 18 -14.43 -0.08 -5.95
CA ASN A 18 -15.27 -1.17 -5.44
C ASN A 18 -16.69 -1.31 -6.06
N THR A 19 -17.01 -0.65 -7.15
CA THR A 19 -18.28 -0.80 -7.88
C THR A 19 -18.37 -2.08 -8.72
N GLY A 20 -17.36 -2.96 -8.68
CA GLY A 20 -17.31 -4.18 -9.50
C GLY A 20 -16.77 -3.97 -10.92
N LYS A 21 -16.09 -2.85 -11.17
CA LYS A 21 -15.52 -2.47 -12.47
C LYS A 21 -14.61 -3.56 -13.06
N SER A 22 -13.60 -4.00 -12.31
CA SER A 22 -12.70 -5.07 -12.76
C SER A 22 -13.41 -6.41 -12.96
N THR A 23 -14.48 -6.68 -12.23
CA THR A 23 -15.29 -7.89 -12.42
C THR A 23 -16.02 -7.86 -13.76
N LEU A 24 -16.64 -6.73 -14.12
CA LEU A 24 -17.29 -6.54 -15.41
C LEU A 24 -16.27 -6.59 -16.55
N PHE A 25 -15.14 -5.89 -16.42
CA PHE A 25 -14.05 -5.89 -17.38
C PHE A 25 -13.56 -7.31 -17.67
N ASN A 26 -13.25 -8.09 -16.64
CA ASN A 26 -12.81 -9.48 -16.78
C ASN A 26 -13.91 -10.40 -17.38
N GLY A 27 -15.17 -10.14 -17.03
CA GLY A 27 -16.31 -10.88 -17.57
C GLY A 27 -16.53 -10.67 -19.07
N LEU A 28 -16.22 -9.47 -19.59
CA LEU A 28 -16.35 -9.11 -20.99
C LEU A 28 -15.15 -9.56 -21.84
N THR A 29 -13.93 -9.35 -21.34
CA THR A 29 -12.68 -9.54 -22.10
C THR A 29 -12.10 -10.96 -21.95
N GLY A 30 -12.40 -11.67 -20.88
CA GLY A 30 -11.83 -12.99 -20.60
C GLY A 30 -10.31 -12.94 -20.53
N SER A 31 -9.63 -13.76 -21.37
CA SER A 31 -8.15 -13.80 -21.46
C SER A 31 -7.56 -12.78 -22.45
N ARG A 32 -8.36 -12.01 -23.16
CA ARG A 32 -7.92 -11.03 -24.16
C ARG A 32 -7.67 -9.66 -23.51
N GLN A 33 -6.67 -9.59 -22.65
CA GLN A 33 -6.33 -8.40 -21.90
C GLN A 33 -4.87 -8.01 -22.14
N HIS A 34 -4.62 -6.71 -22.23
CA HIS A 34 -3.29 -6.13 -22.24
C HIS A 34 -3.16 -5.22 -21.01
N VAL A 35 -2.08 -5.40 -20.27
CA VAL A 35 -1.78 -4.61 -19.07
C VAL A 35 -0.50 -3.83 -19.32
N GLY A 36 -0.57 -2.53 -19.12
CA GLY A 36 0.56 -1.60 -19.25
C GLY A 36 0.42 -0.46 -18.26
N ASN A 37 1.20 0.58 -18.42
CA ASN A 37 1.03 1.81 -17.65
C ASN A 37 0.52 2.93 -18.55
N TRP A 38 -0.23 3.88 -17.98
CA TRP A 38 -0.59 5.11 -18.68
C TRP A 38 0.68 5.86 -19.07
N ALA A 39 0.71 6.40 -20.29
CA ALA A 39 1.89 7.05 -20.85
C ALA A 39 2.49 8.12 -19.91
N GLY A 40 3.73 7.90 -19.45
CA GLY A 40 4.43 8.79 -18.53
C GLY A 40 3.92 8.80 -17.09
N LYS A 41 3.10 7.80 -16.70
CA LYS A 41 2.48 7.69 -15.37
C LYS A 41 2.77 6.33 -14.73
N THR A 42 2.66 6.29 -13.40
CA THR A 42 2.83 5.07 -12.61
C THR A 42 1.53 4.25 -12.44
N VAL A 43 0.44 4.76 -12.99
CA VAL A 43 -0.90 4.15 -12.89
C VAL A 43 -1.07 3.06 -13.95
N GLU A 44 -1.56 1.90 -13.54
CA GLU A 44 -1.79 0.75 -14.40
C GLU A 44 -2.93 1.02 -15.38
N GLN A 45 -2.71 0.70 -16.66
CA GLN A 45 -3.71 0.73 -17.72
C GLN A 45 -4.07 -0.69 -18.14
N LYS A 46 -5.36 -1.01 -18.10
CA LYS A 46 -5.89 -2.28 -18.63
C LYS A 46 -6.73 -2.02 -19.86
N GLN A 47 -6.43 -2.75 -20.91
CA GLN A 47 -7.19 -2.75 -22.15
C GLN A 47 -7.58 -4.16 -22.51
N GLY A 48 -8.73 -4.32 -23.16
CA GLY A 48 -9.19 -5.62 -23.60
C GLY A 48 -10.13 -5.49 -24.79
N GLU A 49 -10.38 -6.61 -25.46
CA GLU A 49 -11.23 -6.67 -26.63
C GLU A 49 -12.30 -7.75 -26.47
N PHE A 50 -13.51 -7.45 -26.97
CA PHE A 50 -14.57 -8.43 -27.12
C PHE A 50 -15.39 -8.14 -28.38
N THR A 51 -16.09 -9.16 -28.90
CA THR A 51 -16.91 -9.03 -30.11
C THR A 51 -18.36 -9.29 -29.77
N TYR A 52 -19.23 -8.42 -30.26
CA TYR A 52 -20.69 -8.55 -30.18
C TYR A 52 -21.33 -8.08 -31.47
N ASN A 53 -22.28 -8.85 -32.05
CA ASN A 53 -22.99 -8.55 -33.31
C ASN A 53 -22.06 -8.06 -34.42
N ASN A 54 -21.00 -8.78 -34.73
CA ASN A 54 -20.00 -8.44 -35.76
C ASN A 54 -19.26 -7.11 -35.58
N THR A 55 -19.38 -6.48 -34.39
CA THR A 55 -18.64 -5.28 -33.98
C THR A 55 -17.60 -5.65 -32.96
N THR A 56 -16.37 -5.19 -33.16
CA THR A 56 -15.27 -5.34 -32.15
C THR A 56 -15.29 -4.14 -31.25
N TYR A 57 -15.33 -4.40 -29.94
CA TYR A 57 -15.28 -3.39 -28.90
C TYR A 57 -13.93 -3.44 -28.20
N ASN A 58 -13.22 -2.31 -28.22
CA ASN A 58 -12.02 -2.09 -27.42
C ASN A 58 -12.43 -1.44 -26.10
N ILE A 59 -12.23 -2.11 -24.98
CA ILE A 59 -12.55 -1.59 -23.66
C ILE A 59 -11.30 -1.15 -22.94
N VAL A 60 -11.32 0.08 -22.40
CA VAL A 60 -10.24 0.65 -21.60
C VAL A 60 -10.74 0.81 -20.17
N ASP A 61 -10.09 0.12 -19.22
CA ASP A 61 -10.39 0.24 -17.80
C ASP A 61 -9.75 1.52 -17.26
N LEU A 62 -10.58 2.49 -16.89
CA LEU A 62 -10.13 3.76 -16.33
C LEU A 62 -9.92 3.63 -14.80
N PRO A 63 -8.98 4.37 -14.21
CA PRO A 63 -8.82 4.40 -12.76
C PRO A 63 -10.13 4.71 -12.04
N GLY A 64 -10.30 4.12 -10.85
CA GLY A 64 -11.48 4.38 -10.02
C GLY A 64 -11.49 5.81 -9.50
N THR A 65 -12.57 6.57 -9.75
CA THR A 65 -12.67 7.98 -9.38
C THR A 65 -13.99 8.31 -8.71
N TYR A 66 -13.98 9.31 -7.84
CA TYR A 66 -15.20 9.83 -7.21
C TYR A 66 -15.75 11.06 -7.90
N SER A 67 -14.93 11.77 -8.67
CA SER A 67 -15.29 12.96 -9.43
C SER A 67 -14.35 13.16 -10.64
N LEU A 68 -14.68 14.10 -11.53
CA LEU A 68 -13.79 14.59 -12.60
C LEU A 68 -13.06 15.88 -12.17
N ALA A 69 -13.00 16.22 -10.88
CA ALA A 69 -12.35 17.43 -10.39
C ALA A 69 -10.80 17.38 -10.47
N ALA A 70 -10.21 16.20 -10.76
CA ALA A 70 -8.77 15.99 -10.93
C ALA A 70 -7.91 16.37 -9.71
N ASN A 71 -8.39 16.04 -8.53
CA ASN A 71 -7.68 16.21 -7.26
C ASN A 71 -6.60 15.13 -7.03
N SER A 72 -6.65 14.04 -7.81
CA SER A 72 -5.66 12.96 -7.78
C SER A 72 -5.09 12.71 -9.18
N GLU A 73 -3.93 12.01 -9.25
CA GLU A 73 -3.33 11.61 -10.52
C GLU A 73 -4.27 10.69 -11.33
N GLU A 74 -5.00 9.81 -10.65
CA GLU A 74 -5.97 8.89 -11.23
C GLU A 74 -7.18 9.63 -11.80
N GLU A 75 -7.70 10.62 -11.07
CA GLU A 75 -8.80 11.48 -11.54
C GLU A 75 -8.36 12.32 -12.74
N LEU A 76 -7.12 12.84 -12.73
CA LEU A 76 -6.55 13.58 -13.86
C LEU A 76 -6.44 12.71 -15.13
N ILE A 77 -5.98 11.45 -14.99
CA ILE A 77 -5.91 10.50 -16.10
C ILE A 77 -7.29 10.26 -16.67
N THR A 78 -8.26 9.97 -15.82
CA THR A 78 -9.65 9.69 -16.22
C THR A 78 -10.28 10.90 -16.92
N ARG A 79 -10.11 12.10 -16.37
CA ARG A 79 -10.59 13.34 -16.98
C ARG A 79 -9.95 13.60 -18.33
N ASN A 80 -8.64 13.47 -18.46
CA ASN A 80 -7.92 13.67 -19.71
C ASN A 80 -8.33 12.63 -20.76
N TYR A 81 -8.66 11.41 -20.36
CA TYR A 81 -9.18 10.40 -21.25
C TYR A 81 -10.57 10.78 -21.78
N VAL A 82 -11.49 11.23 -20.93
CA VAL A 82 -12.82 11.74 -21.31
C VAL A 82 -12.70 12.93 -22.27
N TYR A 83 -11.76 13.83 -21.99
CA TYR A 83 -11.47 15.01 -22.81
C TYR A 83 -10.92 14.66 -24.19
N SER A 84 -10.07 13.64 -24.28
CA SER A 84 -9.28 13.34 -25.50
C SER A 84 -10.09 12.80 -26.67
N SER A 85 -11.41 12.62 -26.53
CA SER A 85 -12.31 12.05 -27.55
C SER A 85 -11.85 10.69 -28.11
N LYS A 86 -11.05 9.94 -27.35
CA LYS A 86 -10.52 8.61 -27.74
C LYS A 86 -11.57 7.49 -27.61
N SER A 87 -12.68 7.75 -26.96
CA SER A 87 -13.76 6.79 -26.76
C SER A 87 -15.03 7.21 -27.50
N ASP A 88 -15.66 6.22 -28.13
CA ASP A 88 -16.95 6.38 -28.80
C ASP A 88 -18.12 6.41 -27.80
N ALA A 89 -17.94 5.80 -26.62
CA ALA A 89 -18.87 5.86 -25.50
C ALA A 89 -18.14 5.64 -24.17
N ILE A 90 -18.75 6.11 -23.08
CA ILE A 90 -18.32 5.85 -21.72
C ILE A 90 -19.39 5.05 -20.98
N VAL A 91 -18.94 4.02 -20.30
CA VAL A 91 -19.76 3.20 -19.40
C VAL A 91 -19.42 3.61 -17.97
N VAL A 92 -20.40 4.21 -17.27
CA VAL A 92 -20.24 4.63 -15.87
C VAL A 92 -20.93 3.65 -14.93
N MET A 93 -20.14 2.94 -14.14
CA MET A 93 -20.63 2.03 -13.11
C MET A 93 -20.98 2.80 -11.83
N ILE A 94 -22.16 2.58 -11.30
CA ILE A 94 -22.64 3.20 -10.07
C ILE A 94 -23.08 2.14 -9.05
N ASP A 95 -22.81 2.37 -7.78
CA ASP A 95 -23.23 1.50 -6.69
C ASP A 95 -24.69 1.80 -6.32
N ALA A 96 -25.59 0.86 -6.60
CA ALA A 96 -27.01 0.98 -6.26
C ALA A 96 -27.26 1.00 -4.73
N SER A 97 -26.39 0.40 -3.94
CA SER A 97 -26.49 0.43 -2.48
C SER A 97 -26.20 1.81 -1.89
N GLN A 98 -25.34 2.61 -2.60
CA GLN A 98 -24.96 3.98 -2.23
C GLN A 98 -25.24 4.95 -3.39
N LEU A 99 -26.46 4.89 -3.93
CA LEU A 99 -26.82 5.54 -5.18
C LEU A 99 -26.62 7.07 -5.16
N GLU A 100 -27.05 7.75 -4.10
CA GLU A 100 -26.91 9.21 -3.94
C GLU A 100 -25.45 9.67 -4.12
N ARG A 101 -24.50 8.93 -3.54
CA ARG A 101 -23.08 9.21 -3.65
C ARG A 101 -22.53 8.90 -5.03
N SER A 102 -22.94 7.78 -5.62
CA SER A 102 -22.49 7.39 -6.96
C SER A 102 -23.01 8.34 -8.04
N MET A 103 -24.18 8.96 -7.82
CA MET A 103 -24.73 9.98 -8.68
C MET A 103 -23.89 11.27 -8.71
N TYR A 104 -23.08 11.55 -7.67
CA TYR A 104 -22.18 12.71 -7.68
C TYR A 104 -21.14 12.61 -8.81
N LEU A 105 -20.60 11.41 -9.07
CA LEU A 105 -19.74 11.18 -10.24
C LEU A 105 -20.49 11.43 -11.56
N LEU A 106 -21.75 10.98 -11.67
CA LEU A 106 -22.57 11.24 -12.85
C LEU A 106 -22.87 12.72 -13.06
N SER A 107 -22.98 13.51 -11.99
CA SER A 107 -23.20 14.96 -12.11
C SER A 107 -22.07 15.68 -12.85
N ASP A 108 -20.85 15.15 -12.81
CA ASP A 108 -19.72 15.69 -13.55
C ASP A 108 -19.77 15.44 -15.06
N PHE A 109 -20.66 14.54 -15.52
CA PHE A 109 -20.90 14.31 -16.94
C PHE A 109 -22.02 15.20 -17.54
N ILE A 110 -22.66 16.02 -16.72
CA ILE A 110 -23.70 16.94 -17.20
C ILE A 110 -23.04 18.01 -18.06
N GLY A 111 -23.35 18.02 -19.35
CA GLY A 111 -22.71 18.92 -20.32
C GLY A 111 -21.44 18.36 -20.99
N VAL A 112 -21.06 17.12 -20.70
CA VAL A 112 -20.03 16.38 -21.45
C VAL A 112 -20.66 15.71 -22.67
N ARG A 113 -20.10 15.93 -23.87
CA ARG A 113 -20.62 15.45 -25.14
C ARG A 113 -20.03 14.12 -25.57
N VAL A 114 -20.04 13.14 -24.66
CA VAL A 114 -19.65 11.75 -24.95
C VAL A 114 -20.84 10.85 -24.67
N PRO A 115 -21.21 9.94 -25.58
CA PRO A 115 -22.31 8.98 -25.36
C PRO A 115 -22.08 8.19 -24.07
N LEU A 116 -23.13 8.07 -23.25
CA LEU A 116 -23.04 7.51 -21.92
C LEU A 116 -24.00 6.32 -21.73
N VAL A 117 -23.52 5.30 -21.03
CA VAL A 117 -24.34 4.20 -20.50
C VAL A 117 -24.09 4.09 -19.01
N VAL A 118 -25.15 4.17 -18.23
CA VAL A 118 -25.09 4.03 -16.77
C VAL A 118 -25.35 2.59 -16.36
N VAL A 119 -24.48 2.01 -15.56
CA VAL A 119 -24.55 0.61 -15.13
C VAL A 119 -24.65 0.54 -13.61
N PRO A 120 -25.87 0.48 -13.02
CA PRO A 120 -26.06 0.18 -11.63
C PRO A 120 -25.59 -1.23 -11.29
N THR A 121 -24.73 -1.34 -10.27
CA THR A 121 -24.19 -2.59 -9.71
C THR A 121 -24.57 -2.70 -8.23
N MET A 122 -24.18 -3.78 -7.56
CA MET A 122 -24.53 -4.03 -6.14
C MET A 122 -26.04 -3.98 -5.87
N ILE A 123 -26.84 -4.43 -6.84
CA ILE A 123 -28.30 -4.40 -6.79
C ILE A 123 -28.80 -5.30 -5.67
N ASP A 124 -28.20 -6.50 -5.55
CA ASP A 124 -28.49 -7.47 -4.50
C ASP A 124 -28.23 -6.92 -3.10
N VAL A 125 -27.23 -6.05 -2.96
CA VAL A 125 -26.94 -5.36 -1.69
C VAL A 125 -27.98 -4.26 -1.43
N ALA A 126 -28.35 -3.50 -2.46
CA ALA A 126 -29.39 -2.46 -2.37
C ALA A 126 -30.75 -3.06 -1.94
N GLU A 127 -31.16 -4.17 -2.56
CA GLU A 127 -32.39 -4.89 -2.24
C GLU A 127 -32.37 -5.47 -0.82
N LYS A 128 -31.26 -6.09 -0.39
CA LYS A 128 -31.09 -6.56 1.00
C LYS A 128 -31.19 -5.42 2.02
N ASN A 129 -30.79 -4.21 1.63
CA ASN A 129 -30.93 -3.01 2.46
C ASN A 129 -32.34 -2.37 2.37
N GLY A 130 -33.28 -3.02 1.68
CA GLY A 130 -34.66 -2.57 1.54
C GLY A 130 -34.86 -1.41 0.53
N LYS A 131 -33.84 -1.07 -0.27
CA LYS A 131 -33.96 -0.06 -1.34
C LYS A 131 -34.61 -0.69 -2.55
N LYS A 132 -35.69 -0.09 -3.05
CA LYS A 132 -36.29 -0.42 -4.35
C LYS A 132 -36.03 0.71 -5.34
N ILE A 133 -35.37 0.39 -6.44
CA ILE A 133 -34.97 1.38 -7.46
C ILE A 133 -35.73 1.10 -8.76
N ASP A 134 -36.42 2.12 -9.25
CA ASP A 134 -37.09 2.10 -10.56
C ASP A 134 -36.11 2.58 -11.64
N TYR A 135 -35.39 1.63 -12.21
CA TYR A 135 -34.38 1.93 -13.26
C TYR A 135 -34.94 2.55 -14.51
N LYS A 136 -36.22 2.32 -14.82
CA LYS A 136 -36.88 2.94 -15.99
C LYS A 136 -37.11 4.44 -15.75
N LYS A 137 -37.55 4.81 -14.55
CA LYS A 137 -37.68 6.22 -14.18
C LYS A 137 -36.35 6.92 -14.12
N LEU A 138 -35.32 6.22 -13.60
CA LEU A 138 -33.96 6.74 -13.57
C LEU A 138 -33.43 7.00 -14.98
N GLU A 139 -33.65 6.07 -15.95
CA GLU A 139 -33.30 6.24 -17.35
C GLU A 139 -34.03 7.45 -17.99
N GLN A 140 -35.31 7.58 -17.70
CA GLN A 140 -36.11 8.71 -18.23
C GLN A 140 -35.62 10.08 -17.75
N ARG A 141 -35.19 10.17 -16.47
CA ARG A 141 -34.71 11.42 -15.88
C ARG A 141 -33.28 11.76 -16.25
N LEU A 142 -32.44 10.75 -16.42
CA LEU A 142 -31.06 10.94 -16.86
C LEU A 142 -30.96 11.22 -18.38
N GLY A 143 -31.93 10.77 -19.17
CA GLY A 143 -31.92 10.85 -20.65
C GLY A 143 -30.95 9.86 -21.31
N VAL A 144 -30.25 9.02 -20.55
CA VAL A 144 -29.26 8.04 -21.03
C VAL A 144 -29.64 6.62 -20.60
N PRO A 145 -29.21 5.57 -21.33
CA PRO A 145 -29.52 4.19 -20.98
C PRO A 145 -29.02 3.83 -19.56
N VAL A 146 -29.89 3.21 -18.76
CA VAL A 146 -29.60 2.67 -17.44
C VAL A 146 -29.78 1.16 -17.43
N VAL A 147 -28.71 0.41 -17.27
CA VAL A 147 -28.72 -1.06 -17.35
C VAL A 147 -28.21 -1.68 -16.05
N PRO A 148 -29.11 -2.14 -15.18
CA PRO A 148 -28.71 -2.79 -13.95
C PRO A 148 -28.06 -4.16 -14.21
N ILE A 149 -26.90 -4.42 -13.55
CA ILE A 149 -26.13 -5.66 -13.67
C ILE A 149 -25.69 -6.16 -12.29
N VAL A 150 -25.76 -7.47 -12.10
CA VAL A 150 -25.05 -8.16 -11.02
C VAL A 150 -23.72 -8.66 -11.59
N ALA A 151 -22.63 -7.95 -11.31
CA ALA A 151 -21.31 -8.19 -11.93
C ALA A 151 -20.75 -9.61 -11.72
N THR A 152 -21.17 -10.29 -10.64
CA THR A 152 -20.77 -11.67 -10.32
C THR A 152 -21.60 -12.73 -11.02
N GLN A 153 -22.73 -12.34 -11.60
CA GLN A 153 -23.63 -13.20 -12.35
C GLN A 153 -23.65 -12.73 -13.80
N LYS A 154 -23.68 -13.67 -14.75
CA LYS A 154 -23.75 -13.32 -16.19
C LYS A 154 -25.12 -12.72 -16.59
N ASP A 155 -26.00 -12.53 -15.63
CA ASP A 155 -27.30 -11.94 -15.86
C ASP A 155 -27.19 -10.43 -16.19
N GLY A 156 -27.89 -10.01 -17.22
CA GLY A 156 -27.88 -8.62 -17.69
C GLY A 156 -26.80 -8.26 -18.71
N ILE A 157 -25.74 -9.07 -18.92
CA ILE A 157 -24.66 -8.75 -19.87
C ILE A 157 -25.20 -8.61 -21.30
N SER A 158 -26.05 -9.51 -21.75
CA SER A 158 -26.65 -9.43 -23.11
C SER A 158 -27.50 -8.16 -23.30
N ARG A 159 -28.24 -7.77 -22.26
CA ARG A 159 -29.02 -6.51 -22.27
C ARG A 159 -28.07 -5.31 -22.26
N PHE A 160 -27.00 -5.35 -21.49
CA PHE A 160 -25.98 -4.30 -21.50
C PHE A 160 -25.37 -4.12 -22.89
N LEU A 161 -24.94 -5.19 -23.55
CA LEU A 161 -24.33 -5.12 -24.87
C LEU A 161 -25.27 -4.55 -25.92
N SER A 162 -26.55 -4.94 -25.93
CA SER A 162 -27.54 -4.38 -26.84
C SER A 162 -27.82 -2.89 -26.60
N ARG A 163 -27.82 -2.47 -25.33
CA ARG A 163 -27.98 -1.04 -24.94
C ARG A 163 -26.75 -0.21 -25.25
N LEU A 164 -25.55 -0.79 -25.10
CA LEU A 164 -24.28 -0.17 -25.47
C LEU A 164 -24.24 0.10 -26.98
N GLU A 165 -24.61 -0.89 -27.81
CA GLU A 165 -24.72 -0.74 -29.27
C GLU A 165 -25.70 0.36 -29.63
N ALA A 166 -26.86 0.42 -28.99
CA ALA A 166 -27.85 1.49 -29.22
C ALA A 166 -27.29 2.88 -28.80
N ALA A 167 -26.57 2.98 -27.69
CA ALA A 167 -26.01 4.24 -27.22
C ALA A 167 -24.91 4.80 -28.14
N THR A 168 -24.07 3.93 -28.70
CA THR A 168 -23.03 4.32 -29.68
C THR A 168 -23.61 4.78 -31.00
N ASN A 169 -24.76 4.21 -31.40
CA ASN A 169 -25.42 4.59 -32.63
C ASN A 169 -26.30 5.87 -32.52
N HIS A 170 -26.90 6.12 -31.34
CA HIS A 170 -27.86 7.24 -31.15
C HIS A 170 -27.33 8.38 -30.27
N LYS A 171 -26.06 8.38 -29.89
CA LYS A 171 -25.35 9.44 -29.13
C LYS A 171 -26.22 10.17 -28.10
N LYS A 172 -26.57 9.50 -27.01
CA LYS A 172 -27.34 10.10 -25.89
C LYS A 172 -26.43 10.68 -24.82
N TYR A 173 -26.80 11.85 -24.31
CA TYR A 173 -26.09 12.61 -23.28
C TYR A 173 -26.99 12.85 -22.08
N ILE A 174 -26.40 13.12 -20.90
CA ILE A 174 -27.20 13.48 -19.72
C ILE A 174 -27.92 14.80 -19.95
N GLU A 175 -29.16 14.85 -19.52
CA GLU A 175 -29.98 16.05 -19.63
C GLU A 175 -29.47 17.17 -18.73
N THR A 176 -29.39 18.40 -19.29
CA THR A 176 -28.72 19.54 -18.64
C THR A 176 -29.68 20.60 -18.08
N ASN A 177 -30.97 20.55 -18.49
CA ASN A 177 -31.90 21.67 -18.23
C ASN A 177 -32.04 22.04 -16.76
N PHE A 178 -32.24 21.05 -15.89
CA PHE A 178 -32.47 21.31 -14.47
C PHE A 178 -31.24 21.91 -13.78
N ILE A 179 -30.05 21.34 -13.98
CA ILE A 179 -28.83 21.85 -13.31
C ILE A 179 -28.42 23.21 -13.86
N THR A 180 -28.63 23.46 -15.16
CA THR A 180 -28.37 24.76 -15.77
C THR A 180 -29.24 25.83 -15.11
N GLN A 181 -30.52 25.54 -14.91
CA GLN A 181 -31.43 26.44 -14.18
C GLN A 181 -30.91 26.70 -12.76
N LYS A 182 -30.43 25.68 -12.05
CA LYS A 182 -29.88 25.85 -10.69
C LYS A 182 -28.61 26.68 -10.67
N TYR A 183 -27.75 26.56 -11.66
CA TYR A 183 -26.58 27.44 -11.78
C TYR A 183 -27.00 28.91 -12.04
N HIS A 184 -28.02 29.14 -12.89
CA HIS A 184 -28.56 30.49 -13.09
C HIS A 184 -29.20 31.08 -11.80
N GLU A 185 -29.95 30.25 -11.05
CA GLU A 185 -30.53 30.69 -9.77
C GLU A 185 -29.45 31.05 -8.75
N SER A 186 -28.30 30.32 -8.73
CA SER A 186 -27.26 30.49 -7.72
C SER A 186 -26.20 31.52 -8.08
N PHE A 187 -25.77 31.60 -9.33
CA PHE A 187 -24.72 32.52 -9.82
C PHE A 187 -25.29 33.74 -10.55
N GLY A 188 -26.61 33.77 -10.81
CA GLY A 188 -27.27 34.86 -11.48
C GLY A 188 -26.76 35.11 -12.90
N THR A 189 -26.77 36.41 -13.31
CA THR A 189 -26.30 36.83 -14.64
C THR A 189 -24.80 36.62 -14.87
N ASP A 190 -24.02 36.39 -13.84
CA ASP A 190 -22.58 36.21 -13.95
C ASP A 190 -22.25 34.87 -14.58
N PHE A 191 -23.10 33.84 -14.39
CA PHE A 191 -22.99 32.55 -15.11
C PHE A 191 -23.11 32.76 -16.61
N ASP A 192 -24.08 33.56 -17.06
CA ASP A 192 -24.28 33.87 -18.49
C ASP A 192 -23.12 34.67 -19.09
N LYS A 193 -22.58 35.64 -18.33
CA LYS A 193 -21.40 36.42 -18.76
C LYS A 193 -20.19 35.52 -18.98
N VAL A 194 -19.95 34.59 -18.06
CA VAL A 194 -18.84 33.61 -18.18
C VAL A 194 -19.07 32.70 -19.39
N ILE A 195 -20.29 32.17 -19.59
CA ILE A 195 -20.61 31.35 -20.78
C ILE A 195 -20.39 32.13 -22.07
N ALA A 196 -20.82 33.42 -22.12
CA ALA A 196 -20.69 34.25 -23.32
C ALA A 196 -19.22 34.55 -23.68
N ALA A 197 -18.33 34.57 -22.69
CA ALA A 197 -16.89 34.77 -22.85
C ALA A 197 -16.14 33.49 -23.32
N LEU A 198 -16.77 32.32 -23.25
CA LEU A 198 -16.22 31.04 -23.68
C LEU A 198 -16.57 30.71 -25.15
N PRO A 199 -15.79 29.85 -25.83
CA PRO A 199 -16.12 29.42 -27.18
C PRO A 199 -17.50 28.76 -27.23
N LYS A 200 -18.39 29.22 -28.13
CA LYS A 200 -19.76 28.70 -28.27
C LYS A 200 -19.86 27.19 -28.54
N SER A 201 -18.86 26.63 -29.19
CA SER A 201 -18.75 25.19 -29.45
C SER A 201 -18.32 24.39 -28.20
N GLY A 202 -17.90 25.06 -27.13
CA GLY A 202 -17.21 24.43 -26.02
C GLY A 202 -15.74 24.17 -26.35
N ILE A 203 -15.06 23.38 -25.53
CA ILE A 203 -13.66 22.97 -25.70
C ILE A 203 -13.58 21.44 -25.67
N GLY A 204 -13.24 20.81 -26.78
CA GLY A 204 -13.28 19.37 -26.92
C GLY A 204 -14.68 18.79 -26.68
N ASN A 205 -14.81 17.81 -25.82
CA ASN A 205 -16.09 17.22 -25.44
C ASN A 205 -16.87 18.00 -24.37
N TYR A 206 -16.34 19.14 -23.86
CA TYR A 206 -16.97 19.92 -22.80
C TYR A 206 -17.80 21.07 -23.37
N SER A 207 -19.05 21.20 -22.94
CA SER A 207 -19.89 22.34 -23.27
C SER A 207 -19.41 23.60 -22.54
N SER A 208 -19.73 24.79 -23.07
CA SER A 208 -19.41 26.07 -22.42
C SER A 208 -20.05 26.18 -21.03
N GLN A 209 -21.23 25.60 -20.83
CA GLN A 209 -21.92 25.51 -19.54
C GLN A 209 -21.14 24.67 -18.53
N TRP A 210 -20.63 23.50 -18.95
CA TRP A 210 -19.80 22.66 -18.11
C TRP A 210 -18.52 23.36 -17.71
N ILE A 211 -17.85 24.03 -18.67
CA ILE A 211 -16.62 24.78 -18.41
C ILE A 211 -16.89 25.93 -17.43
N ALA A 212 -17.97 26.70 -17.62
CA ALA A 212 -18.35 27.76 -16.69
C ALA A 212 -18.59 27.23 -15.29
N ALA A 213 -19.33 26.15 -15.13
CA ALA A 213 -19.56 25.51 -13.82
C ALA A 213 -18.23 25.12 -13.14
N LYS A 214 -17.29 24.52 -13.89
CA LYS A 214 -15.97 24.13 -13.36
C LYS A 214 -15.09 25.33 -13.00
N LEU A 215 -15.20 26.43 -13.74
CA LEU A 215 -14.51 27.68 -13.40
C LEU A 215 -15.03 28.26 -12.07
N PHE A 216 -16.34 28.28 -11.85
CA PHE A 216 -16.92 28.68 -10.55
C PHE A 216 -16.55 27.73 -9.41
N GLU A 217 -16.41 26.41 -9.71
CA GLU A 217 -15.92 25.41 -8.75
C GLU A 217 -14.42 25.58 -8.40
N GLY A 218 -13.67 26.47 -9.10
CA GLY A 218 -12.26 26.73 -8.84
C GLY A 218 -11.30 25.68 -9.44
N ASP A 219 -11.67 25.03 -10.56
CA ASP A 219 -10.82 24.05 -11.23
C ASP A 219 -9.69 24.72 -12.02
N ASP A 220 -8.47 24.75 -11.47
CA ASP A 220 -7.30 25.42 -12.06
C ASP A 220 -6.88 24.86 -13.43
N ASN A 221 -7.07 23.56 -13.65
CA ASN A 221 -6.75 22.95 -14.94
C ASN A 221 -7.72 23.41 -16.03
N ILE A 222 -9.01 23.53 -15.68
CA ILE A 222 -10.01 24.08 -16.59
C ILE A 222 -9.81 25.59 -16.76
N LYS A 223 -9.40 26.30 -15.71
CA LYS A 223 -9.05 27.74 -15.79
C LYS A 223 -7.92 27.96 -16.80
N THR A 224 -6.87 27.17 -16.74
CA THR A 224 -5.74 27.22 -17.69
C THR A 224 -6.20 26.92 -19.12
N LEU A 225 -6.96 25.82 -19.32
CA LEU A 225 -7.47 25.41 -20.62
C LEU A 225 -8.41 26.45 -21.24
N ALA A 226 -9.31 27.03 -20.44
CA ALA A 226 -10.25 28.03 -20.89
C ALA A 226 -9.54 29.34 -21.24
N LYS A 227 -8.54 29.75 -20.46
CA LYS A 227 -7.70 30.93 -20.73
C LYS A 227 -6.96 30.85 -22.07
N GLU A 228 -6.39 29.67 -22.39
CA GLU A 228 -5.70 29.42 -23.67
C GLU A 228 -6.64 29.50 -24.90
N LYS A 229 -7.93 29.22 -24.72
CA LYS A 229 -8.89 29.09 -25.83
C LYS A 229 -9.88 30.25 -25.90
N SER A 230 -9.82 31.22 -24.99
CA SER A 230 -10.69 32.41 -24.92
C SER A 230 -9.91 33.68 -25.31
N ASP A 231 -10.61 34.70 -25.78
CA ASP A 231 -10.00 35.98 -26.09
C ASP A 231 -9.51 36.68 -24.83
N GLN A 232 -8.32 37.28 -24.91
CA GLN A 232 -7.65 37.91 -23.76
C GLN A 232 -8.47 39.04 -23.10
N SER A 233 -9.28 39.78 -23.88
CA SER A 233 -10.18 40.81 -23.37
C SER A 233 -11.36 40.26 -22.59
N SER A 234 -11.99 39.21 -23.12
CA SER A 234 -13.09 38.48 -22.47
C SER A 234 -12.66 37.77 -21.21
N TRP A 235 -11.41 37.23 -21.20
CA TRP A 235 -10.86 36.50 -20.06
C TRP A 235 -10.67 37.39 -18.82
N LYS A 236 -10.25 38.63 -18.97
CA LYS A 236 -10.13 39.59 -17.81
C LYS A 236 -11.46 39.76 -17.09
N THR A 237 -12.56 39.80 -17.83
CA THR A 237 -13.91 39.89 -17.25
C THR A 237 -14.27 38.58 -16.50
N VAL A 238 -13.95 37.45 -17.07
CA VAL A 238 -14.13 36.12 -16.41
C VAL A 238 -13.36 36.08 -15.11
N GLU A 239 -12.08 36.46 -15.11
CA GLU A 239 -11.21 36.39 -13.94
C GLU A 239 -11.75 37.32 -12.80
N SER A 240 -12.21 38.52 -13.13
CA SER A 240 -12.80 39.43 -12.14
C SER A 240 -14.12 38.91 -11.55
N ILE A 241 -14.92 38.18 -12.33
CA ILE A 241 -16.15 37.54 -11.84
C ILE A 241 -15.80 36.40 -10.90
N LEU A 242 -14.89 35.52 -11.30
CA LEU A 242 -14.50 34.35 -10.50
C LEU A 242 -13.88 34.71 -9.15
N ASP A 243 -13.09 35.78 -9.10
CA ASP A 243 -12.48 36.29 -7.87
C ASP A 243 -13.52 36.79 -6.85
N SER A 244 -14.74 37.10 -7.27
CA SER A 244 -15.85 37.50 -6.37
C SER A 244 -16.56 36.31 -5.69
N TYR A 245 -16.29 35.07 -6.14
CA TYR A 245 -16.95 33.86 -5.64
C TYR A 245 -15.95 32.94 -4.88
N SER A 246 -15.61 33.33 -3.65
CA SER A 246 -14.73 32.49 -2.79
C SER A 246 -15.35 31.16 -2.37
N ASP A 247 -16.67 31.03 -2.40
CA ASP A 247 -17.47 29.87 -2.04
C ASP A 247 -18.09 29.14 -3.24
N GLY A 248 -17.64 29.46 -4.44
CA GLY A 248 -18.18 28.90 -5.70
C GLY A 248 -18.19 27.38 -5.75
N ALA A 249 -17.17 26.73 -5.18
CA ALA A 249 -17.12 25.25 -5.08
C ALA A 249 -18.27 24.67 -4.22
N ILE A 250 -18.63 25.36 -3.13
CA ILE A 250 -19.74 24.96 -2.25
C ILE A 250 -21.07 25.15 -2.96
N ILE A 251 -21.24 26.27 -3.64
CA ILE A 251 -22.45 26.58 -4.42
C ILE A 251 -22.63 25.54 -5.53
N GLY A 252 -21.57 25.26 -6.30
CA GLY A 252 -21.60 24.24 -7.36
C GLY A 252 -21.95 22.86 -6.83
N ALA A 253 -21.37 22.47 -5.68
CA ALA A 253 -21.70 21.19 -5.03
C ALA A 253 -23.19 21.14 -4.62
N ASN A 254 -23.76 22.21 -4.07
CA ASN A 254 -25.16 22.28 -3.70
C ASN A 254 -26.08 22.11 -4.94
N CYS A 255 -25.77 22.77 -6.05
CA CYS A 255 -26.52 22.59 -7.30
C CYS A 255 -26.51 21.15 -7.79
N LYS A 256 -25.36 20.44 -7.66
CA LYS A 256 -25.24 19.02 -8.02
C LYS A 256 -26.08 18.14 -7.09
N TYR A 257 -26.10 18.42 -5.78
CA TYR A 257 -26.94 17.66 -4.85
C TYR A 257 -28.44 17.90 -5.12
N GLU A 258 -28.87 19.11 -5.44
CA GLU A 258 -30.26 19.39 -5.84
C GLU A 258 -30.64 18.64 -7.12
N TRP A 259 -29.71 18.55 -8.09
CA TRP A 259 -29.93 17.73 -9.28
C TRP A 259 -30.02 16.23 -8.94
N ILE A 260 -29.18 15.72 -8.05
CA ILE A 260 -29.23 14.33 -7.59
C ILE A 260 -30.59 14.04 -6.95
N ASP A 261 -31.03 14.89 -6.05
CA ASP A 261 -32.32 14.76 -5.38
C ASP A 261 -33.46 14.78 -6.40
N HIS A 262 -33.40 15.65 -7.40
CA HIS A 262 -34.39 15.72 -8.47
C HIS A 262 -34.41 14.42 -9.29
N VAL A 263 -33.26 13.87 -9.67
CA VAL A 263 -33.18 12.63 -10.46
C VAL A 263 -33.68 11.44 -9.65
N LEU A 264 -33.34 11.37 -8.38
CA LEU A 264 -33.70 10.24 -7.50
C LEU A 264 -35.13 10.33 -6.96
N ALA A 265 -35.77 11.50 -6.99
CA ALA A 265 -37.12 11.69 -6.48
C ALA A 265 -38.12 10.71 -7.15
N ASN A 266 -38.87 9.96 -6.35
CA ASN A 266 -39.82 8.93 -6.81
C ASN A 266 -39.20 7.78 -7.65
N ALA A 267 -37.90 7.78 -7.98
CA ALA A 267 -37.19 6.68 -8.59
C ALA A 267 -36.64 5.69 -7.54
N VAL A 268 -36.42 6.17 -6.32
CA VAL A 268 -35.89 5.36 -5.24
C VAL A 268 -36.88 5.35 -4.07
N GLN A 269 -37.35 4.16 -3.73
CA GLN A 269 -38.09 3.92 -2.50
C GLN A 269 -37.09 3.32 -1.49
N ALA A 270 -36.61 4.16 -0.59
CA ALA A 270 -35.79 3.72 0.53
C ALA A 270 -36.67 3.58 1.78
N PRO A 271 -36.43 2.58 2.63
CA PRO A 271 -37.07 2.55 3.95
C PRO A 271 -36.68 3.83 4.69
N PRO A 272 -37.57 4.37 5.55
CA PRO A 272 -37.25 5.55 6.35
C PRO A 272 -35.89 5.32 7.00
N LYS A 273 -35.00 6.34 6.94
CA LYS A 273 -33.65 6.29 7.51
C LYS A 273 -33.75 5.95 9.01
N THR A 274 -34.04 4.71 9.32
CA THR A 274 -33.77 4.20 10.66
C THR A 274 -32.28 4.31 10.79
N ARG A 275 -31.79 5.20 11.68
CA ARG A 275 -30.38 5.25 12.09
C ARG A 275 -29.97 3.81 12.31
N GLN A 276 -29.22 3.22 11.36
CA GLN A 276 -28.67 1.88 11.56
C GLN A 276 -27.98 1.94 12.91
N LYS A 277 -28.53 1.23 13.89
CA LYS A 277 -27.90 1.13 15.21
C LYS A 277 -26.51 0.59 14.94
N LYS A 278 -25.50 1.45 15.04
CA LYS A 278 -24.10 1.02 14.97
C LYS A 278 -23.97 -0.18 15.89
N SER A 279 -23.42 -1.27 15.40
CA SER A 279 -23.20 -2.44 16.26
C SER A 279 -22.39 -1.99 17.48
N GLY A 280 -22.61 -2.61 18.64
CA GLY A 280 -21.87 -2.25 19.86
C GLY A 280 -20.35 -2.29 19.62
N PHE A 281 -19.89 -3.25 18.82
CA PHE A 281 -18.49 -3.38 18.41
C PHE A 281 -18.03 -2.18 17.55
N ASP A 282 -18.81 -1.77 16.55
CA ASP A 282 -18.45 -0.64 15.66
C ASP A 282 -18.35 0.68 16.44
N ARG A 283 -19.20 0.82 17.47
CA ARG A 283 -19.16 2.00 18.36
C ARG A 283 -17.84 2.09 19.13
N ILE A 284 -17.27 0.95 19.55
CA ILE A 284 -15.97 0.89 20.23
C ILE A 284 -14.85 1.05 19.22
N ALA A 285 -14.96 0.37 18.07
CA ALA A 285 -13.94 0.35 17.03
C ALA A 285 -13.62 1.73 16.43
N ILE A 286 -14.62 2.62 16.32
CA ILE A 286 -14.45 3.99 15.80
C ILE A 286 -14.31 5.04 16.91
N HIS A 287 -14.29 4.63 18.18
CA HIS A 287 -14.18 5.56 19.28
C HIS A 287 -12.78 6.21 19.32
N PRO A 288 -12.65 7.55 19.43
CA PRO A 288 -11.34 8.24 19.34
C PRO A 288 -10.33 7.78 20.39
N ILE A 289 -10.79 7.33 21.58
CA ILE A 289 -9.94 6.85 22.68
C ILE A 289 -9.90 5.33 22.68
N TRP A 290 -11.03 4.63 22.73
CA TRP A 290 -11.11 3.17 22.90
C TRP A 290 -10.80 2.38 21.61
N GLY A 291 -10.94 2.99 20.44
CA GLY A 291 -10.59 2.34 19.17
C GLY A 291 -9.09 2.05 19.02
N LYS A 292 -8.23 2.90 19.59
CA LYS A 292 -6.76 2.71 19.55
C LYS A 292 -6.30 1.49 20.35
N PRO A 293 -6.65 1.32 21.64
CA PRO A 293 -6.33 0.11 22.38
C PRO A 293 -6.90 -1.16 21.74
N LEU A 294 -8.14 -1.11 21.24
CA LEU A 294 -8.74 -2.24 20.54
C LEU A 294 -7.91 -2.66 19.31
N ALA A 295 -7.48 -1.71 18.49
CA ALA A 295 -6.64 -2.00 17.34
C ALA A 295 -5.28 -2.61 17.75
N VAL A 296 -4.65 -2.08 18.80
CA VAL A 296 -3.41 -2.63 19.35
C VAL A 296 -3.59 -4.06 19.83
N VAL A 297 -4.68 -4.35 20.57
CA VAL A 297 -4.97 -5.72 21.04
C VAL A 297 -5.16 -6.70 19.88
N LEU A 298 -5.87 -6.29 18.83
CA LEU A 298 -6.08 -7.16 17.65
C LEU A 298 -4.77 -7.40 16.87
N VAL A 299 -3.90 -6.39 16.80
CA VAL A 299 -2.56 -6.56 16.20
C VAL A 299 -1.71 -7.50 17.04
N LEU A 300 -1.71 -7.36 18.37
CA LEU A 300 -1.00 -8.27 19.27
C LEU A 300 -1.54 -9.71 19.16
N LEU A 301 -2.84 -9.88 19.00
CA LEU A 301 -3.41 -11.19 18.72
C LEU A 301 -2.87 -11.79 17.42
N GLY A 302 -2.68 -10.95 16.39
CA GLY A 302 -2.03 -11.36 15.14
C GLY A 302 -0.60 -11.86 15.35
N PHE A 303 0.17 -11.21 16.20
CA PHE A 303 1.51 -11.67 16.56
C PHE A 303 1.48 -12.98 17.35
N ILE A 304 0.55 -13.15 18.28
CA ILE A 304 0.40 -14.41 19.02
C ILE A 304 0.11 -15.57 18.06
N VAL A 305 -0.82 -15.39 17.11
CA VAL A 305 -1.10 -16.40 16.07
C VAL A 305 0.15 -16.71 15.26
N SER A 306 0.92 -15.69 14.88
CA SER A 306 2.15 -15.86 14.10
C SER A 306 3.23 -16.62 14.88
N ILE A 307 3.37 -16.35 16.18
CA ILE A 307 4.28 -17.07 17.06
C ILE A 307 3.88 -18.56 17.16
N ILE A 308 2.58 -18.85 17.30
CA ILE A 308 2.09 -20.23 17.35
C ILE A 308 2.43 -20.98 16.06
N VAL A 309 2.19 -20.37 14.89
CA VAL A 309 2.53 -20.97 13.59
C VAL A 309 4.05 -21.15 13.45
N ALA A 310 4.85 -20.19 13.91
CA ALA A 310 6.30 -20.29 13.90
C ALA A 310 6.83 -21.38 14.86
N LEU A 311 6.20 -21.58 16.02
CA LEU A 311 6.54 -22.66 16.95
C LEU A 311 6.29 -24.06 16.32
N ILE A 312 5.23 -24.22 15.55
CA ILE A 312 4.98 -25.46 14.80
C ILE A 312 6.10 -25.67 13.76
N ALA A 313 6.46 -24.63 13.01
CA ALA A 313 7.57 -24.72 12.04
C ALA A 313 8.91 -25.05 12.74
N LYS A 314 9.14 -24.57 13.96
CA LYS A 314 10.33 -24.84 14.75
C LYS A 314 10.53 -26.34 15.01
N VAL A 315 9.48 -27.06 15.36
CA VAL A 315 9.57 -28.52 15.58
C VAL A 315 10.08 -29.21 14.32
N ILE A 316 9.61 -28.79 13.15
CA ILE A 316 10.05 -29.33 11.86
C ILE A 316 11.53 -28.96 11.61
N THR A 317 11.92 -27.72 11.91
CA THR A 317 13.31 -27.28 11.72
C THR A 317 14.28 -28.02 12.61
N GLU A 318 13.95 -28.34 13.85
CA GLU A 318 14.78 -29.12 14.77
C GLU A 318 15.02 -30.55 14.25
N VAL A 319 13.97 -31.19 13.76
CA VAL A 319 14.09 -32.52 13.15
C VAL A 319 15.02 -32.49 11.93
N VAL A 320 14.81 -31.56 11.02
CA VAL A 320 15.64 -31.41 9.80
C VAL A 320 17.09 -31.07 10.14
N THR A 321 17.35 -30.26 11.13
CA THR A 321 18.71 -29.93 11.58
C THR A 321 19.43 -31.14 12.15
N THR A 322 18.73 -31.93 12.96
CA THR A 322 19.30 -33.18 13.53
C THR A 322 19.63 -34.19 12.42
N LEU A 323 18.72 -34.37 11.46
CA LEU A 323 18.94 -35.24 10.31
C LEU A 323 20.11 -34.75 9.43
N ALA A 324 20.20 -33.44 9.18
CA ALA A 324 21.30 -32.85 8.42
C ALA A 324 22.65 -33.05 9.10
N ALA A 325 22.72 -32.88 10.43
CA ALA A 325 23.93 -33.13 11.20
C ALA A 325 24.37 -34.60 11.12
N GLN A 326 23.42 -35.55 11.27
CA GLN A 326 23.69 -36.99 11.12
C GLN A 326 24.15 -37.33 9.69
N ALA A 327 23.50 -36.78 8.67
CA ALA A 327 23.89 -36.92 7.28
C ALA A 327 25.30 -36.36 7.03
N GLY A 328 25.66 -35.24 7.64
CA GLY A 328 26.99 -34.63 7.58
C GLY A 328 28.08 -35.55 8.11
N VAL A 329 27.85 -36.19 9.27
CA VAL A 329 28.77 -37.19 9.85
C VAL A 329 28.91 -38.37 8.93
N ALA A 330 27.80 -38.90 8.38
CA ALA A 330 27.83 -40.04 7.44
C ALA A 330 28.56 -39.69 6.14
N LEU A 331 28.42 -38.49 5.59
CA LEU A 331 29.12 -38.03 4.40
C LEU A 331 30.62 -37.90 4.64
N LEU A 332 31.04 -37.39 5.81
CA LEU A 332 32.46 -37.37 6.19
C LEU A 332 33.05 -38.76 6.31
N ALA A 333 32.32 -39.69 6.93
CA ALA A 333 32.73 -41.11 7.02
C ALA A 333 32.82 -41.77 5.64
N ALA A 334 32.01 -41.33 4.67
CA ALA A 334 32.06 -41.82 3.28
C ALA A 334 33.21 -41.17 2.45
N GLY A 335 34.06 -40.31 3.05
CA GLY A 335 35.20 -39.69 2.37
C GLY A 335 34.87 -38.45 1.56
N THR A 336 33.70 -37.85 1.76
CA THR A 336 33.34 -36.56 1.10
C THR A 336 34.23 -35.42 1.64
N ALA A 337 34.64 -34.53 0.75
CA ALA A 337 35.47 -33.37 1.13
C ALA A 337 34.83 -32.54 2.26
N PRO A 338 35.54 -32.28 3.38
CA PRO A 338 35.00 -31.55 4.53
C PRO A 338 34.39 -30.18 4.17
N PHE A 339 35.00 -29.49 3.20
CA PHE A 339 34.48 -28.22 2.65
C PHE A 339 33.06 -28.36 2.10
N LEU A 340 32.76 -29.41 1.32
CA LEU A 340 31.42 -29.59 0.76
C LEU A 340 30.39 -29.96 1.84
N VAL A 341 30.78 -30.77 2.82
CA VAL A 341 29.91 -31.12 3.93
C VAL A 341 29.58 -29.90 4.78
N SER A 342 30.57 -29.09 5.09
CA SER A 342 30.40 -27.81 5.82
C SER A 342 29.48 -26.84 5.03
N LEU A 343 29.68 -26.68 3.72
CA LEU A 343 28.81 -25.85 2.87
C LEU A 343 27.34 -26.30 2.97
N ILE A 344 27.07 -27.59 2.89
CA ILE A 344 25.69 -28.10 2.92
C ILE A 344 25.09 -27.95 4.32
N VAL A 345 25.80 -28.42 5.35
CA VAL A 345 25.28 -28.53 6.71
C VAL A 345 25.30 -27.18 7.43
N GLU A 346 26.29 -26.32 7.14
CA GLU A 346 26.49 -25.05 7.88
C GLU A 346 26.00 -23.80 7.13
N ALA A 347 25.74 -23.89 5.81
CA ALA A 347 25.23 -22.75 5.05
C ALA A 347 23.86 -23.04 4.40
N LEU A 348 23.76 -24.09 3.55
CA LEU A 348 22.58 -24.30 2.73
C LEU A 348 21.36 -24.76 3.54
N VAL A 349 21.53 -25.76 4.41
CA VAL A 349 20.41 -26.28 5.22
C VAL A 349 19.88 -25.20 6.17
N PRO A 350 20.68 -24.49 6.96
CA PRO A 350 20.19 -23.43 7.83
C PRO A 350 19.57 -22.26 7.08
N GLY A 351 20.16 -21.86 5.97
CA GLY A 351 19.57 -20.84 5.11
C GLY A 351 18.15 -21.20 4.66
N LEU A 352 17.94 -22.46 4.24
CA LEU A 352 16.61 -22.96 3.87
C LEU A 352 15.64 -23.01 5.05
N LEU A 353 16.10 -23.50 6.21
CA LEU A 353 15.29 -23.57 7.42
C LEU A 353 14.89 -22.19 7.93
N MET A 354 15.77 -21.20 7.81
CA MET A 354 15.48 -19.81 8.14
C MET A 354 14.37 -19.24 7.22
N VAL A 355 14.42 -19.51 5.93
CA VAL A 355 13.33 -19.11 5.01
C VAL A 355 12.03 -19.78 5.40
N MET A 356 12.03 -21.06 5.75
CA MET A 356 10.84 -21.79 6.18
C MET A 356 10.24 -21.18 7.46
N TYR A 357 11.06 -20.87 8.46
CA TYR A 357 10.63 -20.21 9.68
C TYR A 357 10.03 -18.83 9.42
N MET A 358 10.70 -18.01 8.57
CA MET A 358 10.22 -16.70 8.16
C MET A 358 8.87 -16.78 7.43
N VAL A 359 8.72 -17.72 6.51
CA VAL A 359 7.47 -17.96 5.79
C VAL A 359 6.34 -18.35 6.73
N ALA A 360 6.61 -19.22 7.72
CA ALA A 360 5.65 -19.62 8.74
C ALA A 360 5.16 -18.41 9.57
N PHE A 361 6.09 -17.58 10.03
CA PHE A 361 5.76 -16.37 10.77
C PHE A 361 4.92 -15.37 9.93
N VAL A 362 5.36 -15.10 8.70
CA VAL A 362 4.66 -14.19 7.78
C VAL A 362 3.26 -14.71 7.41
N SER A 363 3.09 -16.04 7.32
CA SER A 363 1.77 -16.62 7.05
C SER A 363 0.75 -16.32 8.15
N GLY A 364 1.17 -16.41 9.42
CA GLY A 364 0.34 -16.07 10.57
C GLY A 364 -0.06 -14.60 10.59
N VAL A 365 0.90 -13.69 10.43
CA VAL A 365 0.63 -12.24 10.32
C VAL A 365 -0.33 -11.96 9.17
N SER A 366 -0.05 -12.50 7.98
CA SER A 366 -0.87 -12.26 6.78
C SER A 366 -2.29 -12.80 6.93
N PHE A 367 -2.46 -13.91 7.65
CA PHE A 367 -3.78 -14.45 7.92
C PHE A 367 -4.64 -13.50 8.75
N VAL A 368 -4.10 -12.97 9.84
CA VAL A 368 -4.85 -12.06 10.72
C VAL A 368 -5.12 -10.72 10.02
N PHE A 369 -4.14 -10.17 9.33
CA PHE A 369 -4.34 -8.93 8.58
C PHE A 369 -5.30 -9.12 7.41
N GLY A 370 -5.21 -10.22 6.66
CA GLY A 370 -6.16 -10.55 5.60
C GLY A 370 -7.59 -10.74 6.13
N PHE A 371 -7.74 -11.34 7.31
CA PHE A 371 -9.03 -11.43 7.99
C PHE A 371 -9.58 -10.04 8.39
N MET A 372 -8.76 -9.19 9.00
CA MET A 372 -9.16 -7.83 9.40
C MET A 372 -9.53 -6.97 8.19
N GLU A 373 -8.82 -7.13 7.08
CA GLU A 373 -9.05 -6.42 5.82
C GLU A 373 -10.36 -6.91 5.18
N ASP A 374 -10.53 -8.23 5.03
CA ASP A 374 -11.71 -8.83 4.40
C ASP A 374 -13.00 -8.49 5.15
N VAL A 375 -12.99 -8.54 6.49
CA VAL A 375 -14.15 -8.17 7.32
C VAL A 375 -14.45 -6.66 7.30
N GLY A 376 -13.51 -5.81 6.84
CA GLY A 376 -13.66 -4.36 6.77
C GLY A 376 -13.24 -3.61 8.05
N TYR A 377 -12.52 -4.26 8.96
CA TYR A 377 -12.05 -3.62 10.20
C TYR A 377 -10.89 -2.64 9.93
N MET A 378 -10.05 -2.90 8.93
CA MET A 378 -8.87 -2.07 8.63
C MET A 378 -9.21 -0.61 8.32
N ALA A 379 -10.35 -0.34 7.69
CA ALA A 379 -10.83 1.02 7.46
C ALA A 379 -11.06 1.79 8.77
N ARG A 380 -11.56 1.11 9.82
CA ARG A 380 -11.76 1.71 11.16
C ARG A 380 -10.43 2.03 11.82
N VAL A 381 -9.45 1.15 11.67
CA VAL A 381 -8.09 1.39 12.18
C VAL A 381 -7.50 2.65 11.53
N ALA A 382 -7.56 2.75 10.20
CA ALA A 382 -7.07 3.93 9.49
C ALA A 382 -7.79 5.22 9.96
N TYR A 383 -9.11 5.18 10.14
CA TYR A 383 -9.90 6.31 10.65
C TYR A 383 -9.48 6.76 12.05
N VAL A 384 -9.31 5.82 12.98
CA VAL A 384 -8.99 6.13 14.40
C VAL A 384 -7.56 6.68 14.55
N PHE A 385 -6.64 6.23 13.70
CA PHE A 385 -5.24 6.68 13.74
C PHE A 385 -4.95 7.87 12.83
N ASP A 386 -5.89 8.35 12.01
CA ASP A 386 -5.68 9.45 11.06
C ASP A 386 -5.10 10.71 11.71
N ASN A 387 -5.67 11.15 12.84
CA ASN A 387 -5.15 12.31 13.59
C ASN A 387 -3.73 12.09 14.14
N LEU A 388 -3.33 10.85 14.44
CA LEU A 388 -1.96 10.55 14.86
C LEU A 388 -1.01 10.59 13.69
N MET A 389 -1.41 10.02 12.56
CA MET A 389 -0.62 9.99 11.33
C MET A 389 -0.42 11.39 10.76
N SER A 390 -1.45 12.25 10.76
CA SER A 390 -1.35 13.64 10.29
C SER A 390 -0.34 14.47 11.10
N LYS A 391 -0.22 14.23 12.42
CA LYS A 391 0.81 14.87 13.27
C LYS A 391 2.24 14.45 12.90
N LEU A 392 2.39 13.30 12.24
CA LEU A 392 3.67 12.81 11.71
C LEU A 392 3.92 13.25 10.27
N GLY A 393 3.02 14.03 9.66
CA GLY A 393 3.07 14.42 8.25
C GLY A 393 2.65 13.30 7.30
N LEU A 394 1.84 12.34 7.77
CA LEU A 394 1.45 11.14 7.04
C LEU A 394 -0.06 11.05 6.90
N HIS A 395 -0.52 10.36 5.86
CA HIS A 395 -1.94 10.08 5.63
C HIS A 395 -2.45 8.96 6.56
N GLY A 396 -3.72 9.01 7.00
CA GLY A 396 -4.27 7.97 7.89
C GLY A 396 -4.17 6.55 7.37
N LYS A 397 -4.24 6.35 6.03
CA LYS A 397 -4.00 5.03 5.41
C LYS A 397 -2.60 4.48 5.67
N SER A 398 -1.60 5.31 6.03
CA SER A 398 -0.23 4.89 6.32
C SER A 398 -0.12 3.99 7.56
N VAL A 399 -1.13 4.01 8.42
CA VAL A 399 -1.16 3.13 9.60
C VAL A 399 -1.13 1.66 9.21
N MET A 400 -1.76 1.29 8.08
CA MET A 400 -1.79 -0.10 7.61
C MET A 400 -0.39 -0.62 7.24
N PRO A 401 0.39 0.06 6.38
CA PRO A 401 1.80 -0.24 6.14
C PRO A 401 2.61 -0.38 7.42
N PHE A 402 2.43 0.51 8.39
CA PHE A 402 3.19 0.45 9.65
C PHE A 402 2.85 -0.78 10.48
N LEU A 403 1.57 -1.09 10.65
CA LEU A 403 1.15 -2.29 11.38
C LEU A 403 1.70 -3.56 10.71
N MET A 404 1.69 -3.63 9.38
CA MET A 404 2.30 -4.74 8.64
C MET A 404 3.81 -4.79 8.80
N SER A 405 4.49 -3.63 8.92
CA SER A 405 5.94 -3.54 9.09
C SER A 405 6.41 -4.08 10.44
N PHE A 406 5.61 -4.02 11.50
CA PHE A 406 5.91 -4.68 12.77
C PHE A 406 6.10 -6.19 12.63
N GLY A 407 5.37 -6.82 11.72
CA GLY A 407 5.61 -8.23 11.36
C GLY A 407 6.78 -8.37 10.39
N CYS A 408 6.70 -7.70 9.26
CA CYS A 408 7.69 -7.77 8.19
C CYS A 408 7.70 -6.47 7.37
N THR A 409 8.84 -5.80 7.28
CA THR A 409 8.99 -4.56 6.51
C THR A 409 8.63 -4.73 5.03
N ILE A 410 8.86 -5.91 4.42
CA ILE A 410 8.44 -6.22 3.04
C ILE A 410 6.90 -6.08 2.92
N GLY A 411 6.17 -6.60 3.91
CA GLY A 411 4.71 -6.51 3.96
C GLY A 411 4.23 -5.06 4.05
N GLY A 412 4.87 -4.28 4.93
CA GLY A 412 4.56 -2.85 5.10
C GLY A 412 4.81 -2.04 3.84
N VAL A 413 5.98 -2.21 3.23
CA VAL A 413 6.35 -1.53 1.97
C VAL A 413 5.35 -1.86 0.85
N SER A 414 5.02 -3.13 0.67
CA SER A 414 4.02 -3.55 -0.33
C SER A 414 2.60 -3.08 0.03
N GLY A 415 2.29 -2.93 1.33
CA GLY A 415 1.03 -2.38 1.82
C GLY A 415 0.83 -0.89 1.49
N ALA A 416 1.92 -0.15 1.22
CA ALA A 416 1.85 1.26 0.86
C ALA A 416 1.12 1.53 -0.47
N ARG A 417 0.85 0.50 -1.28
CA ARG A 417 0.00 0.59 -2.49
C ARG A 417 -1.42 1.11 -2.23
N VAL A 418 -1.92 0.98 -1.01
CA VAL A 418 -3.25 1.46 -0.61
C VAL A 418 -3.32 3.00 -0.57
N ILE A 419 -2.18 3.68 -0.62
CA ILE A 419 -2.07 5.13 -0.56
C ILE A 419 -2.13 5.70 -1.98
N ASP A 420 -3.14 6.51 -2.24
CA ASP A 420 -3.45 7.04 -3.58
C ASP A 420 -2.38 8.05 -4.03
N SER A 421 -1.94 8.95 -3.14
CA SER A 421 -0.91 9.96 -3.45
C SER A 421 0.47 9.32 -3.56
N SER A 422 1.13 9.48 -4.71
CA SER A 422 2.50 9.00 -4.95
C SER A 422 3.51 9.59 -3.95
N ARG A 423 3.36 10.88 -3.61
CA ARG A 423 4.19 11.56 -2.60
C ARG A 423 4.04 10.92 -1.24
N GLN A 424 2.80 10.79 -0.74
CA GLN A 424 2.50 10.18 0.57
C GLN A 424 2.91 8.70 0.61
N ARG A 425 2.77 7.98 -0.50
CA ARG A 425 3.23 6.59 -0.64
C ARG A 425 4.74 6.48 -0.47
N LEU A 426 5.53 7.33 -1.14
CA LEU A 426 6.99 7.33 -1.00
C LEU A 426 7.43 7.65 0.44
N ILE A 427 6.84 8.68 1.07
CA ILE A 427 7.14 9.03 2.46
C ILE A 427 6.78 7.87 3.40
N THR A 428 5.64 7.21 3.17
CA THR A 428 5.23 6.04 3.97
C THR A 428 6.19 4.86 3.81
N ILE A 429 6.68 4.59 2.59
CA ILE A 429 7.71 3.57 2.37
C ILE A 429 8.98 3.91 3.14
N ALA A 430 9.45 5.16 3.07
CA ALA A 430 10.64 5.58 3.80
C ALA A 430 10.45 5.45 5.32
N THR A 431 9.34 5.91 5.87
CA THR A 431 9.07 5.88 7.31
C THR A 431 8.77 4.47 7.84
N SER A 432 8.27 3.55 6.99
CA SER A 432 8.05 2.13 7.35
C SER A 432 9.34 1.41 7.73
N TRP A 433 10.51 1.90 7.30
CA TRP A 433 11.81 1.33 7.67
C TRP A 433 12.19 1.60 9.14
N ALA A 434 11.63 2.63 9.77
CA ALA A 434 11.80 2.91 11.18
C ALA A 434 10.99 1.98 12.10
N VAL A 435 10.06 1.20 11.53
CA VAL A 435 9.23 0.26 12.29
C VAL A 435 10.00 -1.05 12.49
N PRO A 436 10.22 -1.50 13.74
CA PRO A 436 10.96 -2.74 14.00
C PRO A 436 10.16 -3.95 13.52
N CYS A 437 10.78 -4.79 12.70
CA CYS A 437 10.21 -6.09 12.32
C CYS A 437 10.49 -7.17 13.39
N ALA A 438 9.92 -8.36 13.20
CA ALA A 438 10.09 -9.47 14.15
C ALA A 438 11.56 -9.82 14.42
N GLY A 439 12.41 -9.84 13.38
CA GLY A 439 13.84 -10.11 13.52
C GLY A 439 14.60 -9.05 14.36
N THR A 440 14.10 -7.82 14.36
CA THR A 440 14.67 -6.77 15.21
C THR A 440 14.51 -7.10 16.70
N TRP A 441 13.35 -7.60 17.09
CA TRP A 441 13.04 -7.91 18.48
C TRP A 441 13.86 -9.06 19.06
N GLY A 442 14.28 -10.02 18.23
CA GLY A 442 15.16 -11.12 18.67
C GLY A 442 16.49 -10.61 19.21
N VAL A 443 17.18 -9.75 18.47
CA VAL A 443 18.47 -9.18 18.87
C VAL A 443 18.31 -8.14 19.99
N VAL A 444 17.35 -7.22 19.85
CA VAL A 444 17.08 -6.19 20.87
C VAL A 444 16.70 -6.83 22.20
N GLY A 445 15.83 -7.86 22.16
CA GLY A 445 15.42 -8.58 23.37
C GLY A 445 16.58 -9.28 24.07
N LEU A 446 17.40 -10.02 23.31
CA LEU A 446 18.58 -10.69 23.86
C LEU A 446 19.58 -9.70 24.48
N MET A 447 20.00 -8.70 23.72
CA MET A 447 20.99 -7.72 24.20
C MET A 447 20.47 -6.87 25.35
N SER A 448 19.19 -6.46 25.29
CA SER A 448 18.61 -5.66 26.39
C SER A 448 18.44 -6.46 27.67
N SER A 449 17.96 -7.71 27.58
CA SER A 449 17.80 -8.56 28.77
C SER A 449 19.15 -8.93 29.41
N LEU A 450 20.16 -9.22 28.58
CA LEU A 450 21.48 -9.65 29.03
C LEU A 450 22.26 -8.53 29.76
N PHE A 451 22.30 -7.33 29.16
CA PHE A 451 23.10 -6.22 29.66
C PHE A 451 22.39 -5.33 30.67
N PHE A 452 21.07 -5.25 30.61
CA PHE A 452 20.26 -4.30 31.39
C PHE A 452 19.28 -4.97 32.35
N GLY A 453 19.05 -6.28 32.26
CA GLY A 453 18.15 -7.03 33.15
C GLY A 453 16.75 -6.38 33.25
N VAL A 454 16.34 -6.01 34.46
CA VAL A 454 15.03 -5.34 34.70
C VAL A 454 14.94 -3.98 33.99
N ASN A 455 16.08 -3.29 33.82
CA ASN A 455 16.10 -1.99 33.13
C ASN A 455 15.92 -2.09 31.59
N ALA A 456 15.89 -3.30 31.03
CA ALA A 456 15.61 -3.51 29.61
C ALA A 456 14.30 -2.82 29.13
N VAL A 457 13.30 -2.69 30.02
CA VAL A 457 12.04 -1.98 29.74
C VAL A 457 12.30 -0.52 29.38
N TRP A 458 13.21 0.15 30.06
CA TRP A 458 13.56 1.55 29.76
C TRP A 458 14.29 1.69 28.43
N VAL A 459 15.13 0.71 28.08
CA VAL A 459 15.78 0.64 26.77
C VAL A 459 14.72 0.54 25.66
N ILE A 460 13.73 -0.34 25.82
CA ILE A 460 12.64 -0.51 24.85
C ILE A 460 11.80 0.77 24.74
N ILE A 461 11.45 1.40 25.86
CA ILE A 461 10.70 2.67 25.85
C ILE A 461 11.49 3.77 25.13
N SER A 462 12.79 3.88 25.38
CA SER A 462 13.66 4.85 24.71
C SER A 462 13.77 4.61 23.21
N LEU A 463 13.84 3.34 22.77
CA LEU A 463 13.82 2.97 21.35
C LEU A 463 12.51 3.44 20.65
N PHE A 464 11.35 3.21 21.28
CA PHE A 464 10.09 3.68 20.73
C PHE A 464 10.00 5.21 20.68
N ALA A 465 10.46 5.90 21.71
CA ALA A 465 10.48 7.36 21.73
C ALA A 465 11.35 7.92 20.59
N VAL A 466 12.57 7.37 20.43
CA VAL A 466 13.48 7.76 19.35
C VAL A 466 12.91 7.35 17.98
N ALA A 467 12.22 6.20 17.87
CA ALA A 467 11.59 5.77 16.61
C ALA A 467 10.52 6.76 16.15
N ILE A 468 9.68 7.25 17.05
CA ILE A 468 8.65 8.27 16.71
C ILE A 468 9.31 9.57 16.24
N LEU A 469 10.37 10.02 16.93
CA LEU A 469 11.13 11.21 16.53
C LEU A 469 11.81 11.00 15.17
N HIS A 470 12.43 9.83 14.98
CA HIS A 470 13.08 9.47 13.72
C HIS A 470 12.07 9.39 12.55
N MET A 471 10.89 8.81 12.77
CA MET A 471 9.81 8.80 11.76
C MET A 471 9.39 10.23 11.37
N LYS A 472 9.21 11.12 12.36
CA LYS A 472 8.87 12.51 12.10
C LYS A 472 9.97 13.24 11.32
N PHE A 473 11.23 13.02 11.70
CA PHE A 473 12.39 13.59 11.02
C PHE A 473 12.53 13.04 9.59
N THR A 474 12.33 11.72 9.40
CA THR A 474 12.36 11.07 8.08
C THR A 474 11.27 11.65 7.17
N SER A 475 10.03 11.78 7.69
CA SER A 475 8.93 12.38 6.94
C SER A 475 9.29 13.81 6.49
N TRP A 476 9.71 14.67 7.43
CA TRP A 476 10.11 16.05 7.16
C TRP A 476 11.28 16.15 6.17
N PHE A 477 12.28 15.26 6.27
CA PHE A 477 13.47 15.27 5.41
C PHE A 477 13.13 14.93 3.95
N PHE A 478 12.36 13.84 3.75
CA PHE A 478 11.99 13.39 2.42
C PHE A 478 10.87 14.21 1.80
N GLU A 479 10.00 14.81 2.60
CA GLU A 479 8.93 15.68 2.13
C GLU A 479 9.45 16.89 1.34
N ARG A 480 10.54 17.49 1.78
CA ARG A 480 11.17 18.66 1.14
C ARG A 480 11.75 18.37 -0.25
N GLY A 481 12.09 17.13 -0.53
CA GLY A 481 12.67 16.70 -1.81
C GLY A 481 11.64 16.26 -2.84
N LEU A 482 10.35 16.27 -2.51
CA LEU A 482 9.28 15.83 -3.40
C LEU A 482 8.43 17.03 -3.85
N PRO A 483 7.92 17.04 -5.10
CA PRO A 483 7.06 18.10 -5.60
C PRO A 483 5.85 18.30 -4.68
N GLN A 484 5.52 19.56 -4.37
CA GLN A 484 4.28 19.88 -3.68
C GLN A 484 3.10 19.57 -4.61
N GLN A 485 2.18 18.73 -4.17
CA GLN A 485 0.86 18.64 -4.79
C GLN A 485 -0.05 19.63 -4.08
N GLU A 486 -0.54 20.62 -4.80
CA GLU A 486 -1.56 21.53 -4.31
C GLU A 486 -2.86 20.75 -4.07
N GLY A 487 -3.46 20.92 -2.89
CA GLY A 487 -4.72 20.30 -2.51
C GLY A 487 -4.60 18.93 -1.85
N GLU A 488 -3.99 18.84 -0.66
CA GLU A 488 -4.19 17.67 0.20
C GLU A 488 -5.65 17.64 0.68
N ALA A 489 -6.51 16.96 -0.07
CA ALA A 489 -7.84 16.62 0.40
C ALA A 489 -7.69 15.77 1.67
N GLY A 490 -8.31 16.20 2.77
CA GLY A 490 -8.35 15.42 4.01
C GLY A 490 -8.87 14.00 3.75
N LEU A 491 -8.63 13.09 4.69
CA LEU A 491 -9.05 11.69 4.58
C LEU A 491 -10.59 11.59 4.43
N ILE A 492 -11.06 11.51 3.18
CA ILE A 492 -12.42 11.08 2.89
C ILE A 492 -12.37 9.55 2.75
N MET A 493 -12.73 8.84 3.83
CA MET A 493 -12.75 7.39 3.84
C MET A 493 -14.17 6.89 4.13
N GLU A 494 -14.67 6.06 3.24
CA GLU A 494 -15.86 5.28 3.53
C GLU A 494 -15.52 4.16 4.50
N LEU A 495 -16.36 4.01 5.52
CA LEU A 495 -16.31 2.85 6.40
C LEU A 495 -17.21 1.76 5.78
N PRO A 496 -16.67 0.76 5.09
CA PRO A 496 -17.47 -0.31 4.51
C PRO A 496 -18.23 -1.04 5.61
N PRO A 497 -19.45 -1.56 5.35
CA PRO A 497 -20.15 -2.38 6.33
C PRO A 497 -19.36 -3.64 6.63
N TYR A 498 -19.44 -4.13 7.88
CA TYR A 498 -18.88 -5.44 8.20
C TYR A 498 -19.60 -6.55 7.44
N HIS A 499 -18.82 -7.47 6.90
CA HIS A 499 -19.37 -8.67 6.27
C HIS A 499 -18.74 -9.94 6.83
N LYS A 500 -19.35 -11.07 6.54
CA LYS A 500 -18.81 -12.37 6.96
C LYS A 500 -17.51 -12.64 6.19
N PRO A 501 -16.49 -13.21 6.86
CA PRO A 501 -15.21 -13.49 6.21
C PRO A 501 -15.37 -14.46 5.03
N ASN A 502 -14.74 -14.12 3.92
CA ASN A 502 -14.64 -14.99 2.76
C ASN A 502 -13.33 -15.77 2.83
N TRP A 503 -13.40 -16.98 3.36
CA TRP A 503 -12.22 -17.83 3.57
C TRP A 503 -11.39 -18.07 2.30
N LYS A 504 -12.02 -18.13 1.13
CA LYS A 504 -11.33 -18.30 -0.15
C LYS A 504 -10.48 -17.06 -0.49
N THR A 505 -11.01 -15.88 -0.28
CA THR A 505 -10.28 -14.61 -0.49
C THR A 505 -9.12 -14.50 0.48
N ILE A 506 -9.34 -14.78 1.77
CA ILE A 506 -8.30 -14.75 2.82
C ILE A 506 -7.19 -15.74 2.48
N PHE A 507 -7.52 -16.99 2.12
CA PHE A 507 -6.54 -18.00 1.76
C PHE A 507 -5.71 -17.60 0.53
N ASN A 508 -6.36 -17.10 -0.52
CA ASN A 508 -5.66 -16.62 -1.73
C ASN A 508 -4.74 -15.44 -1.41
N TYR A 509 -5.17 -14.51 -0.54
CA TYR A 509 -4.34 -13.40 -0.07
C TYR A 509 -3.09 -13.93 0.66
N VAL A 510 -3.25 -14.81 1.63
CA VAL A 510 -2.14 -15.41 2.38
C VAL A 510 -1.19 -16.16 1.44
N TRP A 511 -1.72 -16.98 0.53
CA TRP A 511 -0.92 -17.73 -0.42
C TRP A 511 -0.10 -16.84 -1.36
N SER A 512 -0.71 -15.77 -1.88
CA SER A 512 0.00 -14.81 -2.74
C SER A 512 1.14 -14.11 -1.98
N ARG A 513 0.94 -13.78 -0.70
CA ARG A 513 1.97 -13.20 0.16
C ARG A 513 3.10 -14.19 0.45
N ILE A 514 2.76 -15.42 0.80
CA ILE A 514 3.75 -16.49 1.03
C ILE A 514 4.62 -16.67 -0.21
N LYS A 515 4.01 -16.83 -1.39
CA LYS A 515 4.74 -17.02 -2.65
C LYS A 515 5.66 -15.83 -2.96
N GLY A 516 5.18 -14.60 -2.77
CA GLY A 516 5.96 -13.39 -3.01
C GLY A 516 7.14 -13.23 -2.05
N VAL A 517 6.96 -13.56 -0.77
CA VAL A 517 8.02 -13.49 0.24
C VAL A 517 9.00 -14.63 0.07
N ALA A 518 8.53 -15.87 -0.08
CA ALA A 518 9.38 -17.06 -0.22
C ALA A 518 10.34 -16.95 -1.41
N SER A 519 9.86 -16.52 -2.59
CA SER A 519 10.70 -16.42 -3.78
C SER A 519 11.81 -15.37 -3.64
N LYS A 520 11.50 -14.21 -3.04
CA LYS A 520 12.48 -13.13 -2.84
C LYS A 520 13.45 -13.45 -1.68
N ALA A 521 12.92 -13.97 -0.56
CA ALA A 521 13.72 -14.28 0.62
C ALA A 521 14.69 -15.46 0.36
N LEU A 522 14.24 -16.50 -0.36
CA LEU A 522 15.08 -17.66 -0.66
C LEU A 522 16.38 -17.26 -1.38
N SER A 523 16.27 -16.48 -2.45
CA SER A 523 17.44 -16.06 -3.24
C SER A 523 18.42 -15.21 -2.42
N VAL A 524 17.91 -14.24 -1.66
CA VAL A 524 18.75 -13.32 -0.88
C VAL A 524 19.38 -14.06 0.31
N ILE A 525 18.60 -14.81 1.08
CA ILE A 525 19.09 -15.49 2.29
C ILE A 525 20.11 -16.57 1.93
N MET A 526 19.86 -17.34 0.87
CA MET A 526 20.81 -18.36 0.41
C MET A 526 22.13 -17.75 -0.05
N LEU A 527 22.06 -16.66 -0.84
CA LEU A 527 23.27 -15.95 -1.26
C LEU A 527 24.07 -15.45 -0.04
N VAL A 528 23.39 -14.82 0.91
CA VAL A 528 24.00 -14.27 2.13
C VAL A 528 24.61 -15.38 2.98
N ALA A 529 23.89 -16.49 3.17
CA ALA A 529 24.39 -17.62 3.95
C ALA A 529 25.69 -18.19 3.34
N VAL A 530 25.74 -18.37 2.02
CA VAL A 530 26.94 -18.84 1.32
C VAL A 530 28.09 -17.84 1.43
N VAL A 531 27.84 -16.54 1.26
CA VAL A 531 28.88 -15.49 1.34
C VAL A 531 29.46 -15.41 2.77
N ILE A 532 28.60 -15.38 3.79
CA ILE A 532 29.07 -15.36 5.19
C ILE A 532 29.87 -16.61 5.53
N TRP A 533 29.36 -17.79 5.13
CA TRP A 533 30.07 -19.04 5.32
C TRP A 533 31.44 -19.02 4.62
N LEU A 534 31.53 -18.57 3.37
CA LEU A 534 32.78 -18.48 2.64
C LEU A 534 33.81 -17.57 3.33
N LEU A 535 33.35 -16.43 3.87
CA LEU A 535 34.20 -15.49 4.59
C LEU A 535 34.61 -15.99 5.99
N SER A 536 33.80 -16.81 6.63
CA SER A 536 34.07 -17.37 7.95
C SER A 536 34.76 -18.75 7.92
N TYR A 537 34.76 -19.42 6.76
CA TYR A 537 35.34 -20.75 6.63
C TYR A 537 36.87 -20.74 6.83
N THR A 538 37.35 -21.61 7.73
CA THR A 538 38.78 -21.84 7.96
C THR A 538 39.04 -23.33 8.09
N SER A 539 40.10 -23.81 7.48
CA SER A 539 40.51 -25.23 7.60
C SER A 539 40.96 -25.60 9.02
N THR A 540 41.32 -24.63 9.82
CA THR A 540 41.83 -24.79 11.21
C THR A 540 40.77 -24.63 12.27
N GLY A 541 39.56 -24.22 11.94
CA GLY A 541 38.47 -23.93 12.88
C GLY A 541 38.68 -22.66 13.74
N ASN A 542 39.79 -21.93 13.56
CA ASN A 542 40.07 -20.71 14.32
C ASN A 542 39.58 -19.48 13.49
N ILE A 543 38.65 -18.72 14.08
CA ILE A 543 38.03 -17.54 13.41
C ILE A 543 39.04 -16.42 13.12
N GLU A 544 40.15 -16.35 13.89
CA GLU A 544 41.20 -15.34 13.70
C GLU A 544 41.94 -15.50 12.35
N ASN A 545 41.90 -16.68 11.75
CA ASN A 545 42.45 -16.98 10.44
C ASN A 545 41.44 -16.77 9.31
N SER A 546 40.24 -16.32 9.60
CA SER A 546 39.17 -16.12 8.60
C SER A 546 39.23 -14.75 7.92
N ALA A 547 38.72 -14.68 6.71
CA ALA A 547 38.59 -13.41 5.99
C ALA A 547 37.67 -12.41 6.74
N ILE A 548 36.66 -12.90 7.44
CA ILE A 548 35.73 -12.05 8.21
C ILE A 548 36.44 -11.34 9.37
N TYR A 549 37.42 -11.97 9.98
CA TYR A 549 38.27 -11.36 11.04
C TYR A 549 39.11 -10.22 10.47
N VAL A 550 39.78 -10.44 9.35
CA VAL A 550 40.58 -9.41 8.66
C VAL A 550 39.74 -8.20 8.29
N ILE A 551 38.58 -8.43 7.70
CA ILE A 551 37.62 -7.36 7.35
C ILE A 551 37.14 -6.63 8.61
N GLY A 552 36.81 -7.38 9.67
CA GLY A 552 36.36 -6.83 10.93
C GLY A 552 37.39 -5.93 11.60
N LYS A 553 38.65 -6.37 11.65
CA LYS A 553 39.76 -5.59 12.20
C LYS A 553 40.09 -4.36 11.37
N PHE A 554 39.97 -4.43 10.07
CA PHE A 554 40.10 -3.27 9.18
C PHE A 554 39.01 -2.19 9.44
N LEU A 555 37.79 -2.61 9.75
CA LEU A 555 36.64 -1.71 10.00
C LEU A 555 36.59 -1.24 11.49
N GLU A 556 37.29 -1.89 12.40
CA GLU A 556 37.25 -1.59 13.83
C GLU A 556 37.57 -0.13 14.19
N PRO A 557 38.58 0.55 13.57
CA PRO A 557 38.86 1.96 13.87
C PRO A 557 37.66 2.88 13.57
N VAL A 558 36.90 2.58 12.56
CA VAL A 558 35.67 3.31 12.22
C VAL A 558 34.55 2.96 13.19
N GLY A 559 34.37 1.67 13.51
CA GLY A 559 33.38 1.17 14.47
C GLY A 559 33.54 1.73 15.87
N SER A 560 34.77 1.84 16.33
CA SER A 560 35.10 2.33 17.67
C SER A 560 34.64 3.78 17.91
N ILE A 561 34.57 4.62 16.87
CA ILE A 561 34.05 6.00 16.96
C ILE A 561 32.56 5.97 17.39
N PHE A 562 31.82 4.92 16.99
CA PHE A 562 30.43 4.72 17.31
C PHE A 562 30.18 3.75 18.47
N GLY A 563 31.26 3.33 19.16
CA GLY A 563 31.19 2.38 20.28
C GLY A 563 30.98 0.93 19.85
N LEU A 564 31.31 0.56 18.62
CA LEU A 564 31.14 -0.80 18.11
C LEU A 564 32.50 -1.51 17.99
N SER A 565 32.64 -2.67 18.64
CA SER A 565 33.80 -3.56 18.44
C SER A 565 33.73 -4.17 17.02
N TRP A 566 34.82 -4.75 16.51
CA TRP A 566 34.86 -5.35 15.18
C TRP A 566 33.75 -6.40 14.98
N GLN A 567 33.44 -7.22 16.01
CA GLN A 567 32.36 -8.19 15.98
C GLN A 567 31.00 -7.51 15.81
N LEU A 568 30.76 -6.42 16.58
CA LEU A 568 29.50 -5.66 16.51
C LEU A 568 29.36 -4.92 15.17
N VAL A 569 30.47 -4.44 14.58
CA VAL A 569 30.47 -3.84 13.23
C VAL A 569 30.07 -4.87 12.18
N ILE A 570 30.64 -6.07 12.22
CA ILE A 570 30.25 -7.15 11.30
C ILE A 570 28.79 -7.52 11.49
N ALA A 571 28.32 -7.70 12.73
CA ALA A 571 26.92 -7.97 13.02
C ALA A 571 25.99 -6.86 12.52
N PHE A 572 26.39 -5.59 12.60
CA PHE A 572 25.67 -4.44 12.06
C PHE A 572 25.57 -4.47 10.52
N ILE A 573 26.64 -4.84 9.82
CA ILE A 573 26.64 -4.98 8.35
C ILE A 573 25.77 -6.16 7.93
N VAL A 574 25.90 -7.30 8.61
CA VAL A 574 25.09 -8.49 8.36
C VAL A 574 23.59 -8.21 8.60
N ALA A 575 23.26 -7.36 9.56
CA ALA A 575 21.89 -6.93 9.83
C ALA A 575 21.23 -6.23 8.63
N ALA A 576 22.00 -5.51 7.84
CA ALA A 576 21.47 -4.89 6.61
C ALA A 576 21.12 -5.94 5.52
N MET A 577 21.75 -7.12 5.56
CA MET A 577 21.39 -8.23 4.68
C MET A 577 20.14 -8.97 5.20
N GLY A 578 20.06 -9.18 6.52
CA GLY A 578 18.91 -9.77 7.19
C GLY A 578 19.02 -9.58 8.71
N LYS A 579 17.99 -9.02 9.33
CA LYS A 579 18.01 -8.74 10.78
C LYS A 579 18.20 -10.02 11.61
N GLU A 580 17.62 -11.11 11.19
CA GLU A 580 17.74 -12.42 11.83
C GLU A 580 19.16 -12.97 11.69
N ALA A 581 19.81 -12.74 10.55
CA ALA A 581 21.18 -13.22 10.29
C ALA A 581 22.22 -12.59 11.24
N ALA A 582 21.95 -11.37 11.73
CA ALA A 582 22.82 -10.71 12.70
C ALA A 582 22.92 -11.47 14.04
N LEU A 583 21.83 -12.12 14.48
CA LEU A 583 21.85 -12.94 15.69
C LEU A 583 22.77 -14.15 15.52
N GLY A 584 22.73 -14.78 14.36
CA GLY A 584 23.63 -15.87 14.01
C GLY A 584 25.09 -15.40 13.91
N ALA A 585 25.33 -14.23 13.29
CA ALA A 585 26.66 -13.64 13.24
C ALA A 585 27.22 -13.35 14.65
N ILE A 586 26.42 -12.78 15.55
CA ILE A 586 26.80 -12.54 16.96
C ILE A 586 27.19 -13.87 17.61
N ALA A 587 26.40 -14.91 17.46
CA ALA A 587 26.66 -16.20 18.08
C ALA A 587 27.97 -16.84 17.59
N VAL A 588 28.27 -16.73 16.30
CA VAL A 588 29.52 -17.23 15.72
C VAL A 588 30.73 -16.39 16.16
N LEU A 589 30.61 -15.08 16.07
CA LEU A 589 31.71 -14.17 16.33
C LEU A 589 32.13 -14.11 17.84
N PHE A 590 31.18 -14.38 18.74
CA PHE A 590 31.44 -14.44 20.18
C PHE A 590 31.50 -15.87 20.71
N GLY A 591 30.91 -16.84 20.04
CA GLY A 591 30.89 -18.25 20.48
C GLY A 591 32.10 -19.09 20.04
N ALA A 592 33.00 -18.55 19.22
CA ALA A 592 34.13 -19.29 18.63
C ALA A 592 35.18 -19.81 19.67
N GLY A 593 35.09 -19.36 20.93
CA GLY A 593 35.93 -19.90 22.01
C GLY A 593 35.31 -21.05 22.80
N SER A 594 34.04 -21.39 22.61
CA SER A 594 33.27 -22.34 23.43
C SER A 594 32.90 -23.66 22.74
N GLY A 595 33.54 -24.00 21.62
CA GLY A 595 33.32 -25.30 20.94
C GLY A 595 31.99 -25.37 20.15
N VAL A 596 31.27 -24.26 19.97
CA VAL A 596 30.08 -24.17 19.13
C VAL A 596 30.52 -23.89 17.69
N SER A 597 30.84 -24.95 16.98
CA SER A 597 31.55 -24.90 15.69
C SER A 597 30.66 -24.74 14.46
N SER A 598 29.39 -24.33 14.56
CA SER A 598 28.59 -24.15 13.37
C SER A 598 27.66 -22.94 13.41
N LEU A 599 27.84 -22.05 12.45
CA LEU A 599 26.90 -20.95 12.09
C LEU A 599 25.48 -21.49 11.93
N ALA A 600 25.35 -22.72 11.47
CA ALA A 600 24.15 -23.45 11.18
C ALA A 600 23.33 -23.82 12.41
N GLY A 601 23.96 -24.38 13.41
CA GLY A 601 23.28 -24.67 14.67
C GLY A 601 22.75 -23.41 15.32
N THR A 602 23.41 -22.29 15.11
CA THR A 602 23.09 -21.02 15.76
C THR A 602 22.01 -20.20 15.04
N LEU A 603 21.97 -20.22 13.70
CA LEU A 603 20.91 -19.50 12.95
C LEU A 603 19.52 -20.14 13.10
N VAL A 604 19.46 -21.45 13.26
CA VAL A 604 18.20 -22.19 13.41
C VAL A 604 17.81 -22.37 14.87
N THR A 605 18.78 -22.54 15.76
CA THR A 605 18.54 -22.70 17.21
C THR A 605 18.46 -21.37 17.98
N SER A 606 18.73 -20.24 17.31
CA SER A 606 18.67 -18.91 17.94
C SER A 606 17.30 -18.54 18.53
N SER A 607 16.29 -19.35 18.29
CA SER A 607 15.00 -19.17 18.96
C SER A 607 14.86 -19.98 20.29
N VAL A 608 15.64 -21.03 20.61
CA VAL A 608 15.37 -21.77 21.88
C VAL A 608 16.54 -22.55 22.53
N ALA A 609 17.63 -22.86 21.89
CA ALA A 609 18.66 -23.69 22.55
C ALA A 609 20.10 -23.42 22.07
N ILE A 610 20.50 -22.18 22.09
CA ILE A 610 21.91 -21.91 22.38
C ILE A 610 22.13 -22.44 23.79
N ASN A 611 23.30 -23.06 24.06
CA ASN A 611 23.78 -23.14 25.43
C ASN A 611 23.88 -21.69 25.91
N GLN A 612 22.74 -21.15 26.39
CA GLN A 612 22.56 -19.73 26.72
C GLN A 612 23.67 -19.25 27.63
N THR A 613 24.03 -20.10 28.57
CA THR A 613 25.12 -19.85 29.51
C THR A 613 26.50 -19.59 28.87
N GLY A 614 26.82 -20.22 27.74
CA GLY A 614 28.10 -20.03 27.05
C GLY A 614 28.18 -18.72 26.24
N LEU A 615 27.15 -18.44 25.42
CA LEU A 615 27.11 -17.21 24.63
C LEU A 615 26.90 -15.97 25.49
N GLU A 616 26.04 -16.05 26.51
CA GLU A 616 25.81 -14.97 27.48
C GLU A 616 27.11 -14.61 28.22
N ALA A 617 27.86 -15.61 28.71
CA ALA A 617 29.15 -15.37 29.35
C ALA A 617 30.17 -14.75 28.38
N ALA A 618 30.23 -15.23 27.13
CA ALA A 618 31.12 -14.68 26.11
C ALA A 618 30.78 -13.23 25.74
N LEU A 619 29.51 -12.91 25.59
CA LEU A 619 29.03 -11.55 25.30
C LEU A 619 29.34 -10.59 26.47
N LEU A 620 29.06 -11.01 27.72
CA LEU A 620 29.33 -10.20 28.92
C LEU A 620 30.81 -9.97 29.15
N SER A 621 31.69 -10.90 28.76
CA SER A 621 33.14 -10.74 28.85
C SER A 621 33.72 -9.85 27.73
N ALA A 622 33.12 -9.82 26.55
CA ALA A 622 33.68 -9.16 25.38
C ALA A 622 33.06 -7.79 25.07
N VAL A 623 31.85 -7.50 25.57
CA VAL A 623 31.08 -6.28 25.25
C VAL A 623 30.74 -5.56 26.56
N GLN A 624 30.97 -4.26 26.60
CA GLN A 624 30.58 -3.41 27.73
C GLN A 624 29.14 -2.90 27.56
N ALA A 625 28.44 -2.56 28.65
CA ALA A 625 27.08 -2.05 28.62
C ALA A 625 26.87 -0.83 27.69
N PRO A 626 27.76 0.20 27.67
CA PRO A 626 27.66 1.29 26.69
C PRO A 626 27.74 0.84 25.23
N GLN A 627 28.59 -0.13 24.91
CA GLN A 627 28.72 -0.70 23.58
C GLN A 627 27.48 -1.50 23.18
N ALA A 628 26.94 -2.27 24.13
CA ALA A 628 25.70 -3.01 23.93
C ALA A 628 24.52 -2.06 23.62
N LEU A 629 24.39 -0.96 24.37
CA LEU A 629 23.36 0.05 24.14
C LEU A 629 23.53 0.72 22.77
N ALA A 630 24.75 1.12 22.42
CA ALA A 630 25.06 1.70 21.12
C ALA A 630 24.68 0.74 19.96
N PHE A 631 25.03 -0.54 20.11
CA PHE A 631 24.70 -1.56 19.13
C PHE A 631 23.18 -1.78 19.00
N ILE A 632 22.44 -1.79 20.10
CA ILE A 632 20.97 -1.92 20.08
C ILE A 632 20.34 -0.80 19.24
N PHE A 633 20.78 0.46 19.43
CA PHE A 633 20.30 1.58 18.66
C PHE A 633 20.75 1.53 17.19
N ALA A 634 22.03 1.24 16.93
CA ALA A 634 22.52 1.04 15.57
C ALA A 634 21.71 -0.02 14.84
N PHE A 635 21.51 -1.16 15.47
CA PHE A 635 20.80 -2.29 14.90
C PHE A 635 19.32 -1.99 14.64
N PHE A 636 18.66 -1.30 15.58
CA PHE A 636 17.24 -0.95 15.48
C PHE A 636 16.98 -0.04 14.27
N PHE A 637 17.77 1.01 14.11
CA PHE A 637 17.62 2.03 13.08
C PHE A 637 18.38 1.74 11.78
N ASN A 638 19.06 0.61 11.68
CA ASN A 638 19.74 0.19 10.46
C ASN A 638 18.77 -0.06 9.31
N VAL A 639 19.32 -0.03 8.09
CA VAL A 639 18.63 -0.47 6.87
C VAL A 639 17.91 -1.78 7.13
N PRO A 640 16.65 -1.94 6.73
CA PRO A 640 15.97 -3.23 6.82
C PRO A 640 16.65 -4.26 5.92
N CYS A 641 16.19 -5.50 5.94
CA CYS A 641 16.78 -6.55 5.12
C CYS A 641 16.79 -6.20 3.62
N MET A 642 17.77 -6.73 2.87
CA MET A 642 17.91 -6.50 1.41
C MET A 642 16.63 -6.82 0.64
N ALA A 643 15.84 -7.78 1.09
CA ALA A 643 14.53 -8.10 0.49
C ALA A 643 13.53 -6.93 0.65
N ALA A 644 13.56 -6.21 1.77
CA ALA A 644 12.73 -5.01 1.96
C ALA A 644 13.25 -3.82 1.12
N VAL A 645 14.56 -3.70 0.95
CA VAL A 645 15.17 -2.71 0.03
C VAL A 645 14.73 -2.97 -1.41
N ALA A 646 14.80 -4.23 -1.86
CA ALA A 646 14.34 -4.63 -3.20
C ALA A 646 12.83 -4.39 -3.38
N ALA A 647 12.01 -4.68 -2.36
CA ALA A 647 10.59 -4.37 -2.38
C ALA A 647 10.36 -2.85 -2.48
N SER A 648 11.11 -2.04 -1.72
CA SER A 648 11.01 -0.58 -1.78
C SER A 648 11.39 -0.03 -3.15
N ALA A 649 12.41 -0.56 -3.81
CA ALA A 649 12.80 -0.19 -5.16
C ALA A 649 11.69 -0.54 -6.18
N SER A 650 11.06 -1.69 -6.01
CA SER A 650 9.93 -2.11 -6.86
C SER A 650 8.70 -1.23 -6.67
N GLU A 651 8.34 -0.88 -5.41
CA GLU A 651 7.14 -0.08 -5.10
C GLU A 651 7.33 1.42 -5.39
N SER A 652 8.54 1.94 -5.20
CA SER A 652 8.87 3.33 -5.53
C SER A 652 9.17 3.53 -7.02
N GLN A 653 9.40 2.44 -7.77
CA GLN A 653 9.88 2.44 -9.16
C GLN A 653 11.14 3.29 -9.37
N SER A 654 11.95 3.48 -8.32
CA SER A 654 13.16 4.30 -8.35
C SER A 654 14.28 3.73 -7.48
N TYR A 655 15.25 3.09 -8.12
CA TYR A 655 16.47 2.64 -7.44
C TYR A 655 17.24 3.80 -6.81
N LYS A 656 17.30 4.96 -7.49
CA LYS A 656 18.01 6.15 -6.97
C LYS A 656 17.37 6.66 -5.68
N TRP A 657 16.05 6.70 -5.61
CA TRP A 657 15.34 7.11 -4.41
C TRP A 657 15.54 6.12 -3.27
N THR A 658 15.38 4.82 -3.54
CA THR A 658 15.59 3.76 -2.55
C THR A 658 17.02 3.76 -2.00
N LEU A 659 18.03 4.00 -2.84
CA LEU A 659 19.42 4.12 -2.39
C LEU A 659 19.63 5.33 -1.49
N LYS A 660 18.98 6.47 -1.77
CA LYS A 660 19.00 7.64 -0.89
C LYS A 660 18.41 7.32 0.49
N VAL A 661 17.29 6.60 0.52
CA VAL A 661 16.66 6.15 1.78
C VAL A 661 17.60 5.19 2.52
N ALA A 662 18.23 4.24 1.84
CA ALA A 662 19.17 3.30 2.44
C ALA A 662 20.40 4.01 3.03
N ALA A 663 20.99 4.95 2.28
CA ALA A 663 22.11 5.75 2.77
C ALA A 663 21.72 6.59 4.01
N TYR A 664 20.54 7.21 3.96
CA TYR A 664 20.01 7.97 5.10
C TYR A 664 19.88 7.09 6.35
N TYR A 665 19.26 5.90 6.26
CA TYR A 665 19.11 5.00 7.40
C TYR A 665 20.46 4.48 7.92
N PHE A 666 21.37 4.11 7.03
CA PHE A 666 22.69 3.65 7.41
C PHE A 666 23.48 4.75 8.19
N ILE A 667 23.44 5.97 7.69
CA ILE A 667 24.13 7.11 8.33
C ILE A 667 23.48 7.46 9.66
N THR A 668 22.14 7.55 9.70
CA THR A 668 21.41 7.90 10.93
C THR A 668 21.56 6.83 12.01
N ALA A 669 21.64 5.54 11.64
CA ALA A 669 21.91 4.45 12.58
C ALA A 669 23.28 4.60 13.26
N LEU A 670 24.32 4.91 12.49
CA LEU A 670 25.67 5.15 13.04
C LEU A 670 25.73 6.42 13.90
N ILE A 671 25.10 7.51 13.46
CA ILE A 671 25.02 8.74 14.27
C ILE A 671 24.33 8.48 15.61
N LEU A 672 23.18 7.78 15.58
CA LEU A 672 22.46 7.42 16.80
C LEU A 672 23.30 6.52 17.70
N ALA A 673 24.01 5.53 17.15
CA ALA A 673 24.93 4.69 17.91
C ALA A 673 26.01 5.53 18.62
N GLY A 674 26.65 6.44 17.89
CA GLY A 674 27.73 7.30 18.46
C GLY A 674 27.21 8.26 19.53
N VAL A 675 26.01 8.83 19.34
CA VAL A 675 25.41 9.71 20.37
C VAL A 675 25.04 8.90 21.61
N VAL A 676 24.36 7.75 21.41
CA VAL A 676 23.96 6.88 22.53
C VAL A 676 25.15 6.31 23.26
N TYR A 677 26.21 5.93 22.55
CA TYR A 677 27.48 5.46 23.18
C TYR A 677 28.04 6.50 24.11
N ARG A 678 28.16 7.75 23.67
CA ARG A 678 28.71 8.84 24.51
C ARG A 678 27.83 9.17 25.72
N ILE A 679 26.49 9.14 25.53
CA ILE A 679 25.55 9.31 26.65
C ILE A 679 25.70 8.13 27.63
N ALA A 680 25.79 6.91 27.11
CA ALA A 680 25.93 5.71 27.95
C ALA A 680 27.23 5.71 28.76
N LEU A 681 28.36 6.21 28.23
CA LEU A 681 29.62 6.39 28.95
C LEU A 681 29.52 7.37 30.14
N LEU A 682 28.51 8.24 30.15
CA LEU A 682 28.26 9.15 31.27
C LEU A 682 27.36 8.52 32.35
N ILE A 683 26.65 7.45 32.00
CA ILE A 683 25.71 6.79 32.92
C ILE A 683 26.29 5.53 33.53
N PHE A 684 27.05 4.77 32.73
CA PHE A 684 27.70 3.50 33.12
C PHE A 684 29.21 3.64 33.23
#